data_c7e818f3e6125d16bf6f4315b182a3d4
#
_entry.id   c7e818f3e6125d16bf6f4315b182a3d4
#
_cell.length_a   1.000
_cell.length_b   1.000
_cell.length_c   1.000
_cell.angle_alpha   90.00
_cell.angle_beta   90.00
_cell.angle_gamma   90.00
#
_symmetry.space_group_name_H-M   'P 1'
#
loop_
_entity.id
_entity.type
_entity.pdbx_description
1 polymer ?
#
loop_
_entity_poly.entity_id
_entity_poly.type
_entity_poly.pdbx_seq_one_letter_code
_entity_poly.pdbx_strand_id
1 'polypeptide(L)'
;MSKDFNTMEDSNRSPNASIHDMIDQRRRSLLKTGGAFTTLPLLSALAPLATVLTGCAAMAGGPKIGFKGIPIGMGDALVVPEGYVATPIAQWGEPVGILGSMPAFKPDGSNTAAEQAVQMGMHHDGMEYFPLEGSSSRGVMAINHEYTDDGLLHVGGFNNMNVDKVKKSQNAHGLSVYEVEMKEGRWDMVRPSRYARRVTMDTPFSMGGPAAGHALMRTSADPAGRTVLGTLNNCAAAQTPWGTYLSGEENWAFYFGGAPNPTPDQKRWGARAAGAYQWDKFDPRFDLGKTPNEFHRFGWVVELDPMDPNSTPVKRTALGRAAHEGAWVGVTKDGRAVVYSGEDARFEYIYKFVSQGKIKEAGNGLTKAQANRDLLDTGTLHVARFDADGKGRWLPLVFGQGPLDAANGFADQGEVLIKARQASDLLGATKMDRPEWLAIDPHSGWVYCTLTNNSSRGMPNFPSVDAANPRANNAMGQIIRWKDTDNAGGGDFDSTGLTWNHLALAGDPANARPEAKGNIKGDIYGCPDGIAFDQRGVLWIQTDAHATQMYKGEFERIGNNQMLACDVATGETRRFLTGPTNCEITGCTFTPDNTTVFINIQHPGETPSDRSDPAKPALFSNWPDFKPGGRPRSSTVAVRRKDGGVIGT
;
A
#
# COMPACT_ATOMS: atom_id res chain seq x y z
N MET A 1 -3.06 6.00 -13.98
CA MET A 1 -4.46 6.41 -13.72
C MET A 1 -4.51 6.72 -12.27
N SER A 2 -4.89 7.93 -11.97
CA SER A 2 -5.03 8.37 -10.61
C SER A 2 -6.12 7.57 -9.90
N LYS A 3 -6.11 7.54 -8.58
CA LYS A 3 -7.14 6.93 -7.73
C LYS A 3 -8.48 7.69 -7.80
N ASP A 4 -8.92 8.08 -9.00
CA ASP A 4 -10.17 8.81 -9.22
C ASP A 4 -11.37 7.97 -8.80
N PHE A 5 -12.23 8.55 -7.97
CA PHE A 5 -13.49 7.96 -7.50
C PHE A 5 -14.38 7.39 -8.62
N ASN A 6 -14.32 7.95 -9.83
CA ASN A 6 -15.20 7.54 -10.92
C ASN A 6 -14.64 6.34 -11.69
N THR A 7 -13.35 6.09 -11.62
CA THR A 7 -12.65 5.05 -12.41
C THR A 7 -12.12 3.89 -11.58
N MET A 8 -12.24 3.96 -10.25
CA MET A 8 -11.81 2.91 -9.34
C MET A 8 -12.42 1.55 -9.65
N GLU A 9 -11.65 0.51 -9.41
CA GLU A 9 -12.12 -0.85 -9.55
C GLU A 9 -13.25 -1.14 -8.56
N ASP A 10 -14.30 -1.74 -9.07
CA ASP A 10 -15.49 -2.09 -8.31
C ASP A 10 -16.08 -3.41 -8.85
N SER A 11 -15.22 -4.40 -9.05
CA SER A 11 -15.56 -5.69 -9.65
C SER A 11 -16.20 -6.67 -8.67
N ASN A 12 -16.18 -6.41 -7.35
CA ASN A 12 -16.76 -7.30 -6.36
C ASN A 12 -18.29 -7.27 -6.39
N ARG A 13 -18.88 -8.27 -7.03
CA ARG A 13 -20.33 -8.54 -7.09
C ARG A 13 -20.69 -9.84 -6.38
N SER A 14 -19.84 -10.34 -5.47
CA SER A 14 -20.10 -11.56 -4.72
C SER A 14 -21.38 -11.41 -3.88
N PRO A 15 -22.19 -12.50 -3.69
CA PRO A 15 -23.36 -12.49 -2.82
C PRO A 15 -23.00 -12.49 -1.33
N ASN A 16 -21.74 -12.33 -1.01
CA ASN A 16 -21.20 -12.27 0.34
C ASN A 16 -21.97 -11.23 1.15
N ALA A 17 -22.72 -11.68 2.17
CA ALA A 17 -23.61 -10.83 2.95
C ALA A 17 -22.81 -9.87 3.83
N SER A 18 -23.28 -8.63 3.96
CA SER A 18 -22.73 -7.71 4.94
C SER A 18 -22.98 -8.23 6.36
N ILE A 19 -22.15 -7.82 7.31
CA ILE A 19 -22.30 -8.21 8.72
C ILE A 19 -23.67 -7.79 9.30
N HIS A 20 -24.26 -6.69 8.83
CA HIS A 20 -25.60 -6.23 9.21
C HIS A 20 -26.69 -7.20 8.73
N ASP A 21 -26.57 -7.73 7.53
CA ASP A 21 -27.54 -8.68 6.99
C ASP A 21 -27.52 -9.99 7.80
N MET A 22 -26.36 -10.41 8.27
CA MET A 22 -26.20 -11.60 9.12
C MET A 22 -26.74 -11.39 10.55
N ILE A 23 -26.58 -10.21 11.11
CA ILE A 23 -27.09 -9.86 12.45
C ILE A 23 -28.62 -9.76 12.43
N ASP A 24 -29.21 -9.15 11.41
CA ASP A 24 -30.66 -9.02 11.25
C ASP A 24 -31.33 -10.40 11.08
N GLN A 25 -30.71 -11.31 10.36
CA GLN A 25 -31.23 -12.70 10.25
C GLN A 25 -31.20 -13.43 11.61
N ARG A 26 -30.14 -13.25 12.41
CA ARG A 26 -30.06 -13.81 13.77
C ARG A 26 -31.07 -13.16 14.72
N ARG A 27 -31.25 -11.84 14.68
CA ARG A 27 -32.29 -11.14 15.45
C ARG A 27 -33.68 -11.57 15.04
N ARG A 28 -33.96 -11.72 13.76
CA ARG A 28 -35.27 -12.22 13.28
C ARG A 28 -35.53 -13.68 13.66
N SER A 29 -34.51 -14.53 13.72
CA SER A 29 -34.66 -15.92 14.21
C SER A 29 -34.85 -15.97 15.73
N LEU A 30 -34.16 -15.13 16.51
CA LEU A 30 -34.36 -15.01 17.97
C LEU A 30 -35.73 -14.45 18.34
N LEU A 31 -36.28 -13.50 17.56
CA LEU A 31 -37.64 -12.99 17.75
C LEU A 31 -38.72 -13.98 17.35
N LYS A 32 -38.42 -14.93 16.47
CA LYS A 32 -39.34 -16.01 16.09
C LYS A 32 -39.37 -17.20 17.10
N THR A 33 -38.29 -17.34 17.90
CA THR A 33 -38.16 -18.41 18.93
C THR A 33 -38.38 -17.93 20.37
N GLY A 34 -38.53 -16.61 20.58
CA GLY A 34 -38.62 -16.00 21.92
C GLY A 34 -40.05 -15.76 22.40
N GLY A 35 -40.83 -16.80 22.50
CA GLY A 35 -42.06 -16.83 23.31
C GLY A 35 -41.78 -17.54 24.62
N ALA A 36 -41.81 -16.79 25.72
CA ALA A 36 -41.77 -17.23 27.11
C ALA A 36 -40.40 -17.47 27.78
N PHE A 37 -39.89 -16.44 28.47
CA PHE A 37 -39.23 -16.65 29.76
C PHE A 37 -39.55 -15.47 30.70
N THR A 38 -40.06 -15.85 31.86
CA THR A 38 -40.51 -15.05 32.97
C THR A 38 -39.35 -14.30 33.67
N THR A 39 -39.67 -13.10 34.11
CA THR A 39 -38.85 -12.23 34.97
C THR A 39 -38.65 -12.82 36.37
N LEU A 40 -37.42 -12.75 36.86
CA LEU A 40 -37.12 -12.76 38.29
C LEU A 40 -36.00 -11.71 38.56
N PRO A 41 -36.18 -10.85 39.57
CA PRO A 41 -35.17 -9.86 39.91
C PRO A 41 -34.21 -10.42 40.97
N LEU A 42 -32.92 -10.08 40.87
CA LEU A 42 -31.99 -10.22 41.99
C LEU A 42 -31.29 -8.90 42.25
N LEU A 43 -31.56 -8.40 43.46
CA LEU A 43 -30.96 -7.23 44.07
C LEU A 43 -29.51 -7.51 44.55
N SER A 44 -28.71 -6.49 44.34
CA SER A 44 -27.66 -5.94 45.24
C SER A 44 -26.74 -6.85 46.04
N ALA A 45 -25.42 -6.63 45.86
CA ALA A 45 -24.48 -6.45 46.97
C ALA A 45 -23.25 -5.65 46.49
N LEU A 46 -23.14 -4.46 47.02
CA LEU A 46 -21.94 -3.61 47.04
C LEU A 46 -21.05 -4.08 48.22
N ALA A 47 -19.78 -4.31 47.97
CA ALA A 47 -18.73 -4.14 48.95
C ALA A 47 -17.39 -3.80 48.28
N PRO A 48 -16.62 -2.85 48.80
CA PRO A 48 -15.39 -2.39 48.20
C PRO A 48 -14.20 -3.23 48.66
N LEU A 49 -13.32 -3.61 47.72
CA LEU A 49 -11.95 -4.01 48.07
C LEU A 49 -10.99 -3.02 47.38
N ALA A 50 -10.54 -2.09 48.20
CA ALA A 50 -9.27 -1.42 47.98
C ALA A 50 -8.17 -2.39 48.36
N THR A 51 -7.20 -2.65 47.49
CA THR A 51 -5.79 -2.77 47.90
C THR A 51 -4.87 -3.02 46.71
N VAL A 52 -3.84 -2.22 46.73
CA VAL A 52 -2.45 -2.41 46.28
C VAL A 52 -2.21 -2.26 44.78
N LEU A 53 -2.14 -1.01 44.37
CA LEU A 53 -1.27 -0.53 43.32
C LEU A 53 0.18 -0.55 43.82
N THR A 54 0.92 -1.63 43.55
CA THR A 54 2.38 -1.56 43.51
C THR A 54 2.83 -1.16 42.13
N GLY A 55 3.52 -0.05 42.07
CA GLY A 55 3.90 0.71 40.92
C GLY A 55 4.69 -0.06 39.88
N CYS A 56 4.20 0.06 38.65
CA CYS A 56 5.06 0.33 37.52
C CYS A 56 5.05 1.85 37.33
N ALA A 57 6.13 2.50 37.70
CA ALA A 57 6.39 3.87 37.32
C ALA A 57 6.40 3.91 35.80
N ALA A 58 5.28 4.29 35.20
CA ALA A 58 5.28 4.78 33.85
C ALA A 58 6.26 5.94 33.83
N MET A 59 7.35 5.78 33.11
CA MET A 59 8.20 6.93 32.76
C MET A 59 7.27 7.95 32.16
N ALA A 60 7.08 9.06 32.84
CA ALA A 60 6.39 10.24 32.29
C ALA A 60 7.28 10.81 31.17
N GLY A 61 7.22 10.17 29.99
CA GLY A 61 7.76 10.70 28.75
C GLY A 61 6.95 11.95 28.42
N GLY A 62 7.64 13.02 28.03
CA GLY A 62 7.00 14.21 27.45
C GLY A 62 6.08 13.83 26.28
N PRO A 63 5.30 14.77 25.75
CA PRO A 63 4.37 14.50 24.67
C PRO A 63 5.10 13.81 23.51
N LYS A 64 4.56 12.70 22.97
CA LYS A 64 5.16 11.96 21.87
C LYS A 64 5.40 12.85 20.63
N ILE A 65 4.55 13.85 20.42
CA ILE A 65 4.63 14.84 19.33
C ILE A 65 5.11 16.18 19.92
N GLY A 66 6.35 16.58 19.59
CA GLY A 66 7.01 17.76 20.15
C GLY A 66 7.03 19.00 19.25
N PHE A 67 6.66 18.91 17.98
CA PHE A 67 6.62 20.03 17.05
C PHE A 67 5.25 20.75 17.07
N LYS A 68 5.22 22.00 16.62
CA LYS A 68 3.98 22.74 16.37
C LYS A 68 3.45 22.39 14.98
N GLY A 69 2.17 21.99 14.90
CA GLY A 69 1.50 21.72 13.62
C GLY A 69 1.52 22.92 12.68
N ILE A 70 1.62 22.65 11.38
CA ILE A 70 1.60 23.68 10.33
C ILE A 70 0.17 23.89 9.79
N PRO A 71 -0.13 25.06 9.20
CA PRO A 71 -1.40 25.30 8.51
C PRO A 71 -1.62 24.34 7.34
N ILE A 72 -2.86 24.29 6.83
CA ILE A 72 -3.17 23.62 5.57
C ILE A 72 -2.36 24.24 4.42
N GLY A 73 -1.84 23.41 3.52
CA GLY A 73 -1.20 23.85 2.28
C GLY A 73 -2.22 24.14 1.19
N MET A 74 -2.01 25.22 0.41
CA MET A 74 -2.88 25.61 -0.70
C MET A 74 -2.08 26.02 -1.94
N GLY A 75 -0.75 25.87 -1.92
CA GLY A 75 0.14 26.31 -2.97
C GLY A 75 1.05 25.21 -3.48
N ASP A 76 1.78 25.50 -4.55
CA ASP A 76 2.75 24.59 -5.18
C ASP A 76 4.08 24.58 -4.42
N ALA A 77 4.04 24.16 -3.15
CA ALA A 77 5.20 24.14 -2.27
C ALA A 77 5.15 22.99 -1.27
N LEU A 78 6.32 22.43 -0.98
CA LEU A 78 6.53 21.52 0.12
C LEU A 78 6.81 22.33 1.40
N VAL A 79 5.99 22.16 2.43
CA VAL A 79 6.09 22.90 3.68
C VAL A 79 6.26 21.95 4.86
N VAL A 80 7.20 22.26 5.74
CA VAL A 80 7.49 21.53 7.00
C VAL A 80 7.52 22.51 8.19
N PRO A 81 7.43 22.05 9.46
CA PRO A 81 7.47 22.92 10.62
C PRO A 81 8.75 23.75 10.74
N GLU A 82 8.66 24.85 11.46
CA GLU A 82 9.83 25.65 11.82
C GLU A 82 10.91 24.77 12.49
N GLY A 83 12.17 24.99 12.14
CA GLY A 83 13.30 24.16 12.62
C GLY A 83 13.57 22.92 11.79
N TYR A 84 12.73 22.59 10.82
CA TYR A 84 12.96 21.48 9.88
C TYR A 84 13.45 21.98 8.52
N VAL A 85 14.03 21.08 7.75
CA VAL A 85 14.41 21.27 6.35
C VAL A 85 14.01 20.03 5.56
N ALA A 86 13.43 20.24 4.39
CA ALA A 86 13.06 19.21 3.43
C ALA A 86 13.86 19.42 2.14
N THR A 87 14.53 18.38 1.67
CA THR A 87 15.40 18.43 0.50
C THR A 87 15.00 17.37 -0.50
N PRO A 88 14.48 17.73 -1.69
CA PRO A 88 14.24 16.78 -2.77
C PRO A 88 15.54 16.12 -3.24
N ILE A 89 15.51 14.81 -3.40
CA ILE A 89 16.57 13.98 -3.96
C ILE A 89 15.96 12.95 -4.91
N ALA A 90 16.76 12.32 -5.75
CA ALA A 90 16.34 11.18 -6.57
C ALA A 90 15.04 11.44 -7.38
N GLN A 91 14.97 12.56 -8.11
CA GLN A 91 13.79 12.91 -8.90
C GLN A 91 13.61 12.00 -10.11
N TRP A 92 12.37 11.82 -10.59
CA TRP A 92 12.09 11.16 -11.86
C TRP A 92 13.04 11.65 -12.97
N GLY A 93 13.62 10.68 -13.69
CA GLY A 93 14.55 10.93 -14.79
C GLY A 93 16.02 11.15 -14.38
N GLU A 94 16.32 11.27 -13.08
CA GLU A 94 17.71 11.24 -12.60
C GLU A 94 18.31 9.83 -12.82
N PRO A 95 19.60 9.70 -13.24
CA PRO A 95 20.22 8.38 -13.32
C PRO A 95 20.34 7.75 -11.93
N VAL A 96 20.00 6.47 -11.82
CA VAL A 96 20.08 5.74 -10.54
C VAL A 96 21.51 5.45 -10.07
N GLY A 97 22.51 5.69 -10.93
CA GLY A 97 23.92 5.52 -10.58
C GLY A 97 24.56 4.23 -11.10
N ILE A 98 24.01 3.60 -12.13
CA ILE A 98 24.63 2.44 -12.80
C ILE A 98 25.92 2.88 -13.51
N LEU A 99 27.03 2.23 -13.17
CA LEU A 99 28.34 2.57 -13.72
C LEU A 99 28.33 2.52 -15.26
N GLY A 100 28.82 3.59 -15.89
CA GLY A 100 28.89 3.71 -17.35
C GLY A 100 27.57 4.07 -18.04
N SER A 101 26.47 4.24 -17.29
CA SER A 101 25.17 4.58 -17.87
C SER A 101 24.40 5.58 -17.00
N MET A 102 24.69 6.88 -17.19
CA MET A 102 24.11 7.99 -16.41
C MET A 102 23.57 9.11 -17.31
N PRO A 103 22.53 8.83 -18.13
CA PRO A 103 21.94 9.84 -19.01
C PRO A 103 21.23 10.93 -18.19
N ALA A 104 21.43 12.19 -18.55
CA ALA A 104 20.75 13.30 -17.92
C ALA A 104 19.24 13.32 -18.23
N PHE A 105 18.46 13.86 -17.31
CA PHE A 105 17.04 14.17 -17.55
C PHE A 105 16.88 15.26 -18.61
N LYS A 106 15.94 15.05 -19.54
CA LYS A 106 15.56 16.01 -20.58
C LYS A 106 14.16 16.55 -20.29
N PRO A 107 14.02 17.84 -19.93
CA PRO A 107 12.74 18.40 -19.48
C PRO A 107 11.63 18.39 -20.51
N ASP A 108 11.94 18.26 -21.80
CA ASP A 108 10.99 18.17 -22.90
C ASP A 108 10.37 16.77 -23.08
N GLY A 109 10.80 15.78 -22.28
CA GLY A 109 10.37 14.38 -22.37
C GLY A 109 11.02 13.60 -23.50
N SER A 110 12.14 14.09 -24.08
CA SER A 110 12.83 13.44 -25.20
C SER A 110 13.83 12.34 -24.79
N ASN A 111 13.93 12.01 -23.50
CA ASN A 111 14.67 10.81 -23.11
C ASN A 111 14.10 9.57 -23.82
N THR A 112 14.98 8.71 -24.30
CA THR A 112 14.59 7.46 -24.97
C THR A 112 14.14 6.40 -23.96
N ALA A 113 13.53 5.31 -24.44
CA ALA A 113 13.21 4.16 -23.61
C ALA A 113 14.46 3.55 -22.95
N ALA A 114 15.59 3.49 -23.67
CA ALA A 114 16.85 2.98 -23.16
C ALA A 114 17.45 3.88 -22.06
N GLU A 115 17.35 5.20 -22.21
CA GLU A 115 17.75 6.16 -21.16
C GLU A 115 16.85 6.00 -19.92
N GLN A 116 15.52 5.90 -20.09
CA GLN A 116 14.58 5.72 -18.98
C GLN A 116 14.81 4.40 -18.21
N ALA A 117 15.31 3.36 -18.87
CA ALA A 117 15.61 2.07 -18.23
C ALA A 117 16.70 2.15 -17.15
N VAL A 118 17.51 3.21 -17.13
CA VAL A 118 18.60 3.44 -16.16
C VAL A 118 18.42 4.72 -15.34
N GLN A 119 17.28 5.38 -15.51
CA GLN A 119 16.87 6.55 -14.73
C GLN A 119 15.83 6.16 -13.67
N MET A 120 15.67 7.01 -12.63
CA MET A 120 14.54 6.92 -11.71
C MET A 120 13.23 6.89 -12.50
N GLY A 121 12.32 6.00 -12.13
CA GLY A 121 11.00 5.89 -12.74
C GLY A 121 10.09 7.08 -12.39
N MET A 122 8.88 7.04 -12.88
CA MET A 122 7.87 8.06 -12.61
C MET A 122 7.01 7.66 -11.39
N HIS A 123 6.39 8.61 -10.73
CA HIS A 123 5.47 8.44 -9.61
C HIS A 123 6.05 7.53 -8.51
N HIS A 124 6.97 8.12 -7.74
CA HIS A 124 7.61 7.48 -6.59
C HIS A 124 6.58 7.14 -5.52
N ASP A 125 6.61 5.91 -5.02
CA ASP A 125 5.69 5.43 -4.03
C ASP A 125 6.43 4.74 -2.86
N GLY A 126 5.98 3.56 -2.40
CA GLY A 126 6.59 2.85 -1.29
C GLY A 126 8.12 2.78 -1.38
N MET A 127 8.78 2.92 -0.24
CA MET A 127 10.24 2.85 -0.17
C MET A 127 10.72 2.37 1.19
N GLU A 128 11.97 1.88 1.22
CA GLU A 128 12.65 1.49 2.45
C GLU A 128 14.13 1.89 2.42
N TYR A 129 14.62 2.29 3.59
CA TYR A 129 16.02 2.61 3.83
C TYR A 129 16.75 1.41 4.46
N PHE A 130 17.80 0.92 3.79
CA PHE A 130 18.65 -0.17 4.23
C PHE A 130 20.01 0.38 4.68
N PRO A 131 20.28 0.46 5.98
CA PRO A 131 21.50 1.06 6.49
C PRO A 131 22.72 0.23 6.09
N LEU A 132 23.73 0.86 5.51
CA LEU A 132 25.04 0.24 5.28
C LEU A 132 25.79 0.20 6.61
N GLU A 133 26.17 -1.01 7.05
CA GLU A 133 26.86 -1.23 8.33
C GLU A 133 26.14 -0.60 9.55
N GLY A 134 24.80 -0.52 9.51
CA GLY A 134 24.00 0.09 10.57
C GLY A 134 24.01 1.63 10.58
N SER A 135 24.51 2.27 9.55
CA SER A 135 24.67 3.74 9.47
C SER A 135 23.35 4.48 9.37
N SER A 136 23.24 5.60 10.08
CA SER A 136 22.16 6.58 9.93
C SER A 136 22.47 7.72 8.96
N SER A 137 23.65 7.67 8.30
CA SER A 137 24.09 8.69 7.35
C SER A 137 24.46 8.12 5.98
N ARG A 138 24.38 6.81 5.79
CA ARG A 138 24.65 6.14 4.52
C ARG A 138 23.87 4.85 4.41
N GLY A 139 23.17 4.66 3.31
CA GLY A 139 22.33 3.48 3.11
C GLY A 139 21.99 3.25 1.65
N VAL A 140 21.27 2.16 1.42
CA VAL A 140 20.65 1.84 0.13
C VAL A 140 19.15 2.11 0.25
N MET A 141 18.59 2.81 -0.72
CA MET A 141 17.14 2.99 -0.87
C MET A 141 16.63 2.00 -1.90
N ALA A 142 15.52 1.33 -1.59
CA ALA A 142 14.68 0.65 -2.57
C ALA A 142 13.35 1.39 -2.64
N ILE A 143 12.87 1.67 -3.87
CA ILE A 143 11.71 2.52 -4.10
C ILE A 143 10.87 2.00 -5.25
N ASN A 144 9.56 2.13 -5.13
CA ASN A 144 8.57 1.81 -6.14
C ASN A 144 8.34 2.97 -7.12
N HIS A 145 8.00 2.64 -8.36
CA HIS A 145 7.49 3.54 -9.38
C HIS A 145 6.15 2.98 -9.87
N GLU A 146 5.08 3.51 -9.31
CA GLU A 146 3.76 2.92 -9.42
C GLU A 146 3.22 2.98 -10.85
N TYR A 147 2.95 4.17 -11.37
CA TYR A 147 2.37 4.34 -12.70
C TYR A 147 3.02 5.51 -13.46
N THR A 148 2.51 5.86 -14.63
CA THR A 148 3.02 6.96 -15.43
C THR A 148 1.90 7.91 -15.88
N ASP A 149 2.20 9.22 -15.90
CA ASP A 149 1.45 10.16 -16.73
C ASP A 149 2.13 10.25 -18.09
N ASP A 150 1.61 9.50 -19.07
CA ASP A 150 2.13 9.49 -20.43
C ASP A 150 1.94 10.84 -21.16
N GLY A 151 1.12 11.75 -20.61
CA GLY A 151 1.03 13.15 -21.02
C GLY A 151 2.32 13.92 -20.75
N LEU A 152 2.99 13.60 -19.64
CA LEU A 152 4.27 14.21 -19.24
C LEU A 152 5.47 13.37 -19.69
N LEU A 153 5.35 12.06 -19.75
CA LEU A 153 6.47 11.15 -20.03
C LEU A 153 7.02 11.31 -21.44
N HIS A 154 6.18 11.65 -22.42
CA HIS A 154 6.54 11.67 -23.85
C HIS A 154 6.52 13.06 -24.47
N VAL A 155 7.37 13.26 -25.47
CA VAL A 155 7.16 14.36 -26.44
C VAL A 155 5.81 14.17 -27.13
N GLY A 156 4.94 15.18 -27.10
CA GLY A 156 3.57 15.11 -27.63
C GLY A 156 2.59 14.25 -26.82
N GLY A 157 2.97 13.84 -25.62
CA GLY A 157 2.13 13.14 -24.65
C GLY A 157 1.59 11.79 -25.12
N PHE A 158 0.38 11.46 -24.69
CA PHE A 158 -0.30 10.18 -24.97
C PHE A 158 -0.82 10.03 -26.41
N ASN A 159 -0.67 11.08 -27.24
CA ASN A 159 -1.07 11.03 -28.64
C ASN A 159 -0.09 10.16 -29.46
N ASN A 160 -0.62 9.45 -30.46
CA ASN A 160 0.18 8.63 -31.38
C ASN A 160 1.11 7.67 -30.64
N MET A 161 0.56 6.91 -29.71
CA MET A 161 1.30 5.82 -29.04
C MET A 161 1.88 4.87 -30.08
N ASN A 162 3.07 4.35 -29.77
CA ASN A 162 3.83 3.41 -30.60
C ASN A 162 4.69 2.54 -29.71
N VAL A 163 5.42 1.60 -30.31
CA VAL A 163 6.28 0.63 -29.60
C VAL A 163 7.30 1.34 -28.68
N ASP A 164 7.95 2.43 -29.15
CA ASP A 164 8.98 3.13 -28.38
C ASP A 164 8.39 3.86 -27.18
N LYS A 165 7.23 4.49 -27.34
CA LYS A 165 6.51 5.15 -26.24
C LYS A 165 6.04 4.13 -25.20
N VAL A 166 5.45 3.02 -25.64
CA VAL A 166 5.04 1.93 -24.74
C VAL A 166 6.25 1.39 -24.01
N LYS A 167 7.37 1.18 -24.70
CA LYS A 167 8.61 0.70 -24.05
C LYS A 167 9.16 1.69 -23.04
N LYS A 168 9.10 2.98 -23.32
CA LYS A 168 9.50 4.01 -22.36
C LYS A 168 8.56 4.05 -21.14
N SER A 169 7.24 3.92 -21.35
CA SER A 169 6.25 3.80 -20.27
C SER A 169 6.56 2.58 -19.40
N GLN A 170 6.79 1.40 -19.98
CA GLN A 170 7.21 0.18 -19.29
C GLN A 170 8.50 0.37 -18.47
N ASN A 171 9.48 1.12 -18.98
CA ASN A 171 10.74 1.39 -18.30
C ASN A 171 10.64 2.48 -17.22
N ALA A 172 9.57 3.26 -17.20
CA ALA A 172 9.31 4.25 -16.15
C ALA A 172 8.59 3.66 -14.92
N HIS A 173 8.10 2.42 -15.01
CA HIS A 173 7.53 1.62 -13.92
C HIS A 173 8.59 0.79 -13.17
N GLY A 174 8.13 0.03 -12.19
CA GLY A 174 8.89 -0.98 -11.45
C GLY A 174 9.66 -0.41 -10.27
N LEU A 175 10.91 -0.82 -10.05
CA LEU A 175 11.67 -0.48 -8.85
C LEU A 175 13.00 0.19 -9.20
N SER A 176 13.46 1.08 -8.31
CA SER A 176 14.84 1.58 -8.28
C SER A 176 15.52 1.17 -6.98
N VAL A 177 16.78 0.78 -7.07
CA VAL A 177 17.69 0.65 -5.93
C VAL A 177 18.84 1.62 -6.15
N TYR A 178 19.12 2.45 -5.15
CA TYR A 178 20.18 3.45 -5.22
C TYR A 178 20.79 3.73 -3.85
N GLU A 179 22.03 4.15 -3.84
CA GLU A 179 22.75 4.48 -2.61
C GLU A 179 22.58 5.97 -2.29
N VAL A 180 22.38 6.26 -1.00
CA VAL A 180 22.31 7.64 -0.46
C VAL A 180 23.32 7.85 0.64
N GLU A 181 23.83 9.08 0.72
CA GLU A 181 24.78 9.49 1.77
C GLU A 181 24.49 10.92 2.22
N MET A 182 24.60 11.15 3.53
CA MET A 182 24.51 12.48 4.11
C MET A 182 25.92 13.07 4.27
N LYS A 183 26.19 14.16 3.55
CA LYS A 183 27.42 14.94 3.64
C LYS A 183 27.10 16.39 4.01
N GLU A 184 27.82 16.93 4.98
CA GLU A 184 27.65 18.33 5.42
C GLU A 184 26.19 18.69 5.74
N GLY A 185 25.44 17.72 6.32
CA GLY A 185 24.05 17.89 6.68
C GLY A 185 23.06 17.86 5.52
N ARG A 186 23.45 17.40 4.34
CA ARG A 186 22.60 17.23 3.15
C ARG A 186 22.67 15.80 2.65
N TRP A 187 21.50 15.22 2.37
CA TRP A 187 21.39 13.94 1.69
C TRP A 187 21.51 14.10 0.18
N ASP A 188 22.21 13.17 -0.46
CA ASP A 188 22.27 13.07 -1.92
C ASP A 188 22.49 11.62 -2.36
N MET A 189 22.24 11.34 -3.64
CA MET A 189 22.53 10.04 -4.26
C MET A 189 24.03 9.87 -4.46
N VAL A 190 24.54 8.68 -4.16
CA VAL A 190 25.91 8.28 -4.50
C VAL A 190 25.92 7.72 -5.91
N ARG A 191 26.60 8.38 -6.84
CA ARG A 191 26.68 8.00 -8.26
C ARG A 191 28.10 8.05 -8.80
N PRO A 192 28.64 6.97 -9.40
CA PRO A 192 28.07 5.64 -9.50
C PRO A 192 28.06 4.87 -8.18
N SER A 193 27.19 3.86 -8.04
CA SER A 193 27.16 2.94 -6.91
C SER A 193 27.08 1.49 -7.37
N ARG A 194 27.73 0.59 -6.64
CA ARG A 194 27.66 -0.85 -6.88
C ARG A 194 26.26 -1.44 -6.58
N TYR A 195 25.46 -0.75 -5.82
CA TYR A 195 24.09 -1.16 -5.45
C TYR A 195 23.04 -0.69 -6.46
N ALA A 196 23.42 0.26 -7.35
CA ALA A 196 22.48 0.88 -8.27
C ALA A 196 21.87 -0.14 -9.23
N ARG A 197 20.54 -0.18 -9.26
CA ARG A 197 19.77 -1.12 -10.08
C ARG A 197 18.43 -0.54 -10.47
N ARG A 198 18.01 -0.80 -11.71
CA ARG A 198 16.61 -0.66 -12.13
C ARG A 198 15.99 -2.04 -12.34
N VAL A 199 14.77 -2.18 -11.85
CA VAL A 199 13.88 -3.31 -12.14
C VAL A 199 12.75 -2.75 -12.99
N THR A 200 12.62 -3.21 -14.24
CA THR A 200 11.65 -2.73 -15.22
C THR A 200 10.82 -3.88 -15.75
N MET A 201 9.94 -3.62 -16.72
CA MET A 201 9.13 -4.66 -17.38
C MET A 201 9.94 -5.71 -18.17
N ASP A 202 11.25 -5.51 -18.34
CA ASP A 202 12.16 -6.50 -18.96
C ASP A 202 12.92 -7.35 -17.95
N THR A 203 12.88 -7.00 -16.67
CA THR A 203 13.62 -7.73 -15.65
C THR A 203 12.97 -9.10 -15.41
N PRO A 204 13.73 -10.22 -15.51
CA PRO A 204 13.19 -11.53 -15.19
C PRO A 204 12.96 -11.70 -13.69
N PHE A 205 11.79 -12.22 -13.34
CA PHE A 205 11.41 -12.65 -11.99
C PHE A 205 11.22 -14.15 -11.95
N SER A 206 11.64 -14.80 -10.88
CA SER A 206 11.20 -16.14 -10.57
C SER A 206 9.83 -16.12 -9.89
N MET A 207 9.02 -17.16 -10.11
CA MET A 207 7.77 -17.40 -9.41
C MET A 207 8.03 -18.36 -8.26
N GLY A 208 7.76 -17.94 -7.02
CA GLY A 208 7.85 -18.80 -5.81
C GLY A 208 6.46 -19.16 -5.28
N GLY A 209 6.36 -20.26 -4.53
CA GLY A 209 5.13 -20.67 -3.88
C GLY A 209 4.20 -21.56 -4.71
N PRO A 210 2.98 -21.87 -4.21
CA PRO A 210 2.10 -22.92 -4.75
C PRO A 210 1.59 -22.69 -6.17
N ALA A 211 1.48 -21.44 -6.63
CA ALA A 211 1.02 -21.16 -8.00
C ALA A 211 2.17 -21.24 -9.03
N ALA A 212 3.42 -21.34 -8.61
CA ALA A 212 4.56 -21.46 -9.53
C ALA A 212 4.48 -22.72 -10.38
N GLY A 213 4.40 -22.57 -11.71
CA GLY A 213 4.25 -23.66 -12.66
C GLY A 213 2.81 -24.19 -12.84
N HIS A 214 1.82 -23.62 -12.14
CA HIS A 214 0.41 -23.96 -12.36
C HIS A 214 0.00 -23.72 -13.82
N ALA A 215 -0.99 -24.45 -14.33
CA ALA A 215 -1.43 -24.35 -15.72
C ALA A 215 -1.83 -22.91 -16.13
N LEU A 216 -2.49 -22.18 -15.24
CA LEU A 216 -2.88 -20.78 -15.44
C LEU A 216 -1.70 -19.79 -15.47
N MET A 217 -0.50 -20.21 -15.06
CA MET A 217 0.71 -19.39 -15.08
C MET A 217 1.56 -19.61 -16.33
N ARG A 218 1.21 -20.58 -17.18
CA ARG A 218 1.98 -20.96 -18.37
C ARG A 218 1.61 -20.11 -19.57
N THR A 219 2.62 -19.66 -20.30
CA THR A 219 2.46 -18.94 -21.58
C THR A 219 3.33 -19.60 -22.65
N SER A 220 3.18 -19.19 -23.91
CA SER A 220 4.07 -19.67 -24.99
C SER A 220 5.53 -19.27 -24.78
N ALA A 221 5.76 -18.12 -24.15
CA ALA A 221 7.11 -17.64 -23.82
C ALA A 221 7.70 -18.32 -22.57
N ASP A 222 6.86 -18.82 -21.66
CA ASP A 222 7.26 -19.58 -20.48
C ASP A 222 6.34 -20.80 -20.28
N PRO A 223 6.58 -21.90 -20.99
CA PRO A 223 5.79 -23.11 -20.86
C PRO A 223 5.88 -23.79 -19.49
N ALA A 224 6.91 -23.46 -18.71
CA ALA A 224 7.07 -23.93 -17.33
C ALA A 224 6.21 -23.14 -16.33
N GLY A 225 5.83 -21.91 -16.64
CA GLY A 225 5.06 -21.02 -15.75
C GLY A 225 5.83 -20.60 -14.51
N ARG A 226 7.15 -20.44 -14.61
CA ARG A 226 8.06 -20.18 -13.47
C ARG A 226 8.90 -18.92 -13.59
N THR A 227 8.88 -18.27 -14.75
CA THR A 227 9.64 -17.03 -14.99
C THR A 227 8.75 -16.01 -15.68
N VAL A 228 8.58 -14.84 -15.07
CA VAL A 228 7.82 -13.73 -15.66
C VAL A 228 8.74 -12.52 -15.87
N LEU A 229 8.52 -11.78 -16.94
CA LEU A 229 9.22 -10.51 -17.14
C LEU A 229 8.45 -9.38 -16.46
N GLY A 230 9.15 -8.65 -15.60
CA GLY A 230 8.72 -7.38 -15.04
C GLY A 230 7.80 -7.45 -13.84
N THR A 231 7.65 -6.27 -13.27
CA THR A 231 6.68 -5.90 -12.24
C THR A 231 6.13 -4.52 -12.59
N LEU A 232 4.90 -4.24 -12.20
CA LEU A 232 4.23 -2.99 -12.57
C LEU A 232 3.22 -2.57 -11.50
N ASN A 233 2.90 -1.29 -11.51
CA ASN A 233 2.01 -0.64 -10.56
C ASN A 233 2.39 -1.00 -9.11
N ASN A 234 3.67 -0.83 -8.82
CA ASN A 234 4.25 -1.14 -7.51
C ASN A 234 3.93 0.01 -6.56
N CYS A 235 3.05 -0.23 -5.58
CA CYS A 235 2.59 0.76 -4.63
C CYS A 235 3.29 0.62 -3.28
N ALA A 236 2.65 0.09 -2.25
CA ALA A 236 3.24 0.01 -0.92
C ALA A 236 4.44 -0.94 -0.82
N ALA A 237 5.23 -0.74 0.20
CA ALA A 237 6.47 -1.46 0.45
C ALA A 237 6.64 -1.86 1.92
N ALA A 238 7.54 -2.81 2.17
CA ALA A 238 8.04 -3.10 3.51
C ALA A 238 9.46 -3.65 3.49
N GLN A 239 10.19 -3.41 4.57
CA GLN A 239 11.44 -4.09 4.87
C GLN A 239 11.18 -5.39 5.62
N THR A 240 11.79 -6.48 5.19
CA THR A 240 11.71 -7.74 5.93
C THR A 240 12.75 -7.80 7.05
N PRO A 241 12.50 -8.56 8.13
CA PRO A 241 13.49 -8.81 9.19
C PRO A 241 14.77 -9.52 8.72
N TRP A 242 14.78 -10.06 7.51
CA TRP A 242 15.96 -10.69 6.90
C TRP A 242 16.66 -9.82 5.85
N GLY A 243 16.22 -8.54 5.72
CA GLY A 243 16.93 -7.52 4.94
C GLY A 243 16.57 -7.46 3.46
N THR A 244 15.43 -8.02 3.05
CA THR A 244 14.87 -7.84 1.70
C THR A 244 13.77 -6.79 1.67
N TYR A 245 13.44 -6.33 0.47
CA TYR A 245 12.38 -5.38 0.17
C TYR A 245 11.18 -6.11 -0.42
N LEU A 246 9.99 -5.88 0.14
CA LEU A 246 8.72 -6.32 -0.41
C LEU A 246 8.03 -5.15 -1.10
N SER A 247 7.37 -5.42 -2.23
CA SER A 247 6.58 -4.45 -2.98
C SER A 247 5.31 -5.10 -3.51
N GLY A 248 4.17 -4.43 -3.41
CA GLY A 248 2.89 -4.90 -3.91
C GLY A 248 2.64 -4.47 -5.35
N GLU A 249 2.13 -5.38 -6.19
CA GLU A 249 1.55 -5.05 -7.49
C GLU A 249 0.06 -4.71 -7.29
N GLU A 250 -0.34 -3.46 -7.48
CA GLU A 250 -1.68 -2.96 -7.15
C GLU A 250 -2.62 -2.93 -8.37
N ASN A 251 -2.65 -1.87 -9.13
CA ASN A 251 -3.59 -1.61 -10.23
C ASN A 251 -3.20 -2.28 -11.57
N TRP A 252 -2.52 -3.41 -11.52
CA TRP A 252 -1.95 -4.15 -12.65
C TRP A 252 -2.95 -4.49 -13.76
N ALA A 253 -4.23 -4.69 -13.44
CA ALA A 253 -5.26 -5.05 -14.42
C ALA A 253 -5.53 -3.95 -15.46
N PHE A 254 -5.22 -2.70 -15.16
CA PHE A 254 -5.42 -1.56 -16.06
C PHE A 254 -4.52 -1.56 -17.30
N TYR A 255 -3.42 -2.28 -17.26
CA TYR A 255 -2.47 -2.36 -18.37
C TYR A 255 -2.89 -3.36 -19.44
N PHE A 256 -3.80 -4.27 -19.11
CA PHE A 256 -4.29 -5.32 -20.01
C PHE A 256 -5.54 -4.87 -20.80
N GLY A 257 -5.60 -5.29 -22.06
CA GLY A 257 -6.74 -5.16 -22.96
C GLY A 257 -7.06 -6.47 -23.66
N GLY A 258 -7.82 -6.42 -24.75
CA GLY A 258 -8.12 -7.59 -25.58
C GLY A 258 -9.21 -8.51 -25.02
N ALA A 259 -9.98 -8.10 -24.00
CA ALA A 259 -11.11 -8.85 -23.45
C ALA A 259 -12.44 -8.12 -23.67
N PRO A 260 -12.97 -8.04 -24.90
CA PRO A 260 -14.26 -7.38 -25.15
C PRO A 260 -15.46 -8.12 -24.53
N ASN A 261 -15.32 -9.43 -24.33
CA ASN A 261 -16.31 -10.28 -23.65
C ASN A 261 -15.60 -11.10 -22.56
N PRO A 262 -15.24 -10.46 -21.42
CA PRO A 262 -14.46 -11.14 -20.38
C PRO A 262 -15.27 -12.28 -19.75
N THR A 263 -14.59 -13.40 -19.45
CA THR A 263 -15.16 -14.49 -18.67
C THR A 263 -15.55 -14.03 -17.26
N PRO A 264 -16.37 -14.77 -16.51
CA PRO A 264 -16.69 -14.44 -15.12
C PRO A 264 -15.43 -14.21 -14.25
N ASP A 265 -14.41 -15.08 -14.39
CA ASP A 265 -13.14 -14.93 -13.67
C ASP A 265 -12.40 -13.65 -14.08
N GLN A 266 -12.30 -13.38 -15.37
CA GLN A 266 -11.71 -12.15 -15.89
C GLN A 266 -12.46 -10.89 -15.42
N LYS A 267 -13.81 -10.93 -15.39
CA LYS A 267 -14.63 -9.82 -14.84
C LYS A 267 -14.33 -9.58 -13.37
N ARG A 268 -14.20 -10.65 -12.57
CA ARG A 268 -13.89 -10.54 -11.14
C ARG A 268 -12.56 -9.85 -10.87
N TRP A 269 -11.67 -9.82 -11.86
CA TRP A 269 -10.35 -9.19 -11.81
C TRP A 269 -10.25 -7.92 -12.68
N GLY A 270 -11.36 -7.33 -13.08
CA GLY A 270 -11.36 -6.05 -13.78
C GLY A 270 -10.84 -6.09 -15.23
N ALA A 271 -10.79 -7.28 -15.88
CA ALA A 271 -10.38 -7.37 -17.29
C ALA A 271 -11.32 -6.57 -18.22
N ARG A 272 -10.75 -5.93 -19.23
CA ARG A 272 -11.43 -4.97 -20.09
C ARG A 272 -11.08 -5.13 -21.56
N ALA A 273 -11.88 -4.46 -22.43
CA ALA A 273 -11.69 -4.52 -23.89
C ALA A 273 -10.40 -3.82 -24.35
N ALA A 274 -9.98 -2.75 -23.67
CA ALA A 274 -8.78 -1.99 -23.98
C ALA A 274 -8.03 -1.60 -22.71
N GLY A 275 -6.72 -1.76 -22.73
CA GLY A 275 -5.83 -1.29 -21.66
C GLY A 275 -5.76 0.23 -21.60
N ALA A 276 -5.71 0.79 -20.38
CA ALA A 276 -5.66 2.23 -20.18
C ALA A 276 -4.38 2.89 -20.71
N TYR A 277 -3.31 2.13 -20.82
CA TYR A 277 -1.99 2.57 -21.31
C TYR A 277 -1.73 2.20 -22.77
N GLN A 278 -2.68 1.52 -23.45
CA GLN A 278 -2.54 1.00 -24.82
C GLN A 278 -1.36 0.03 -25.00
N TRP A 279 -0.84 -0.58 -23.94
CA TRP A 279 0.23 -1.57 -24.05
C TRP A 279 -0.24 -2.81 -24.82
N ASP A 280 -1.50 -3.20 -24.63
CA ASP A 280 -2.18 -4.28 -25.35
C ASP A 280 -2.11 -4.15 -26.89
N LYS A 281 -1.98 -2.94 -27.42
CA LYS A 281 -1.88 -2.69 -28.85
C LYS A 281 -0.48 -2.95 -29.44
N PHE A 282 0.56 -2.81 -28.60
CA PHE A 282 1.96 -2.81 -29.05
C PHE A 282 2.82 -3.91 -28.41
N ASP A 283 2.37 -4.48 -27.30
CA ASP A 283 3.02 -5.61 -26.64
C ASP A 283 1.99 -6.75 -26.47
N PRO A 284 2.14 -7.89 -27.18
CA PRO A 284 1.18 -8.99 -27.14
C PRO A 284 1.03 -9.65 -25.78
N ARG A 285 1.94 -9.41 -24.83
CA ARG A 285 1.84 -9.90 -23.45
C ARG A 285 0.60 -9.31 -22.75
N PHE A 286 0.26 -8.05 -23.06
CA PHE A 286 -0.85 -7.32 -22.45
C PHE A 286 -2.18 -7.46 -23.20
N ASP A 287 -2.20 -8.21 -24.30
CA ASP A 287 -3.40 -8.55 -25.07
C ASP A 287 -3.95 -9.91 -24.62
N LEU A 288 -5.03 -9.91 -23.85
CA LEU A 288 -5.69 -11.12 -23.33
C LEU A 288 -6.21 -12.05 -24.44
N GLY A 289 -6.45 -11.52 -25.63
CA GLY A 289 -6.78 -12.36 -26.80
C GLY A 289 -5.61 -13.15 -27.36
N LYS A 290 -4.38 -12.69 -27.10
CA LYS A 290 -3.15 -13.35 -27.55
C LYS A 290 -2.44 -14.14 -26.44
N THR A 291 -2.38 -13.58 -25.23
CA THR A 291 -1.65 -14.17 -24.10
C THR A 291 -2.52 -14.15 -22.84
N PRO A 292 -3.61 -14.94 -22.79
CA PRO A 292 -4.61 -14.85 -21.72
C PRO A 292 -4.05 -15.14 -20.33
N ASN A 293 -3.07 -16.02 -20.21
CA ASN A 293 -2.49 -16.39 -18.92
C ASN A 293 -1.48 -15.38 -18.38
N GLU A 294 -0.98 -14.44 -19.18
CA GLU A 294 -0.11 -13.37 -18.68
C GLU A 294 -0.82 -12.52 -17.60
N PHE A 295 -2.15 -12.40 -17.67
CA PHE A 295 -2.98 -11.72 -16.69
C PHE A 295 -2.89 -12.31 -15.28
N HIS A 296 -2.62 -13.61 -15.15
CA HIS A 296 -2.46 -14.27 -13.85
C HIS A 296 -1.05 -14.11 -13.26
N ARG A 297 -0.11 -13.57 -14.02
CA ARG A 297 1.30 -13.45 -13.65
C ARG A 297 1.63 -12.12 -12.95
N PHE A 298 0.60 -11.29 -12.75
CA PHE A 298 0.63 -10.01 -12.04
C PHE A 298 -0.41 -9.96 -10.92
N GLY A 299 -0.26 -9.02 -10.00
CA GLY A 299 -1.05 -8.92 -8.78
C GLY A 299 -0.44 -9.71 -7.63
N TRP A 300 0.88 -9.76 -7.56
CA TRP A 300 1.62 -10.46 -6.53
C TRP A 300 2.45 -9.51 -5.65
N VAL A 301 2.80 -9.94 -4.46
CA VAL A 301 3.89 -9.30 -3.72
C VAL A 301 5.21 -9.78 -4.32
N VAL A 302 6.08 -8.84 -4.65
CA VAL A 302 7.43 -9.12 -5.15
C VAL A 302 8.47 -8.90 -4.05
N GLU A 303 9.51 -9.72 -4.05
CA GLU A 303 10.62 -9.62 -3.10
C GLU A 303 11.94 -9.43 -3.83
N LEU A 304 12.72 -8.45 -3.37
CA LEU A 304 14.01 -8.04 -3.92
C LEU A 304 15.06 -7.96 -2.81
N ASP A 305 16.27 -8.48 -3.05
CA ASP A 305 17.43 -8.19 -2.21
C ASP A 305 18.10 -6.88 -2.69
N PRO A 306 18.00 -5.76 -1.95
CA PRO A 306 18.58 -4.49 -2.37
C PRO A 306 20.10 -4.44 -2.21
N MET A 307 20.68 -5.36 -1.45
CA MET A 307 22.13 -5.44 -1.23
C MET A 307 22.86 -6.25 -2.29
N ASP A 308 22.12 -7.07 -3.08
CA ASP A 308 22.66 -7.85 -4.20
C ASP A 308 22.00 -7.44 -5.53
N PRO A 309 22.62 -6.55 -6.32
CA PRO A 309 22.09 -6.10 -7.60
C PRO A 309 21.99 -7.21 -8.66
N ASN A 310 22.64 -8.35 -8.43
CA ASN A 310 22.60 -9.51 -9.33
C ASN A 310 21.57 -10.57 -8.93
N SER A 311 20.93 -10.40 -7.78
CA SER A 311 19.89 -11.34 -7.33
C SER A 311 18.68 -11.33 -8.27
N THR A 312 18.08 -12.50 -8.52
CA THR A 312 16.81 -12.58 -9.26
C THR A 312 15.67 -12.28 -8.29
N PRO A 313 14.85 -11.24 -8.52
CA PRO A 313 13.69 -10.97 -7.68
C PRO A 313 12.63 -12.06 -7.84
N VAL A 314 11.73 -12.18 -6.85
CA VAL A 314 10.76 -13.28 -6.75
C VAL A 314 9.35 -12.72 -6.59
N LYS A 315 8.38 -13.26 -7.34
CA LYS A 315 6.94 -13.07 -7.06
C LYS A 315 6.45 -14.15 -6.10
N ARG A 316 5.93 -13.73 -4.94
CA ARG A 316 5.58 -14.60 -3.81
C ARG A 316 4.13 -15.06 -3.90
N THR A 317 3.86 -16.15 -4.62
CA THR A 317 2.48 -16.57 -4.88
C THR A 317 1.75 -17.13 -3.65
N ALA A 318 2.45 -17.53 -2.60
CA ALA A 318 1.82 -17.96 -1.35
C ALA A 318 1.10 -16.83 -0.60
N LEU A 319 1.41 -15.57 -0.92
CA LEU A 319 0.74 -14.40 -0.35
C LEU A 319 -0.61 -14.09 -1.02
N GLY A 320 -1.01 -14.87 -2.04
CA GLY A 320 -2.24 -14.67 -2.81
C GLY A 320 -2.11 -13.59 -3.88
N ARG A 321 -2.99 -13.64 -4.88
CA ARG A 321 -3.09 -12.61 -5.91
C ARG A 321 -4.12 -11.56 -5.48
N ALA A 322 -3.77 -10.29 -5.58
CA ALA A 322 -4.61 -9.16 -5.20
C ALA A 322 -4.18 -7.87 -5.93
N ALA A 323 -4.88 -6.78 -5.70
CA ALA A 323 -4.38 -5.43 -5.93
C ALA A 323 -3.63 -5.00 -4.65
N HIS A 324 -2.37 -5.48 -4.50
CA HIS A 324 -1.61 -5.33 -3.26
C HIS A 324 -1.14 -3.91 -3.04
N GLU A 325 -1.71 -3.26 -2.05
CA GLU A 325 -1.25 -1.96 -1.56
C GLU A 325 -0.75 -2.01 -0.11
N GLY A 326 -0.33 -3.12 0.35
CA GLY A 326 0.32 -3.32 1.62
C GLY A 326 1.01 -4.68 1.67
N ALA A 327 2.14 -4.77 2.33
CA ALA A 327 2.84 -6.02 2.57
C ALA A 327 3.71 -5.91 3.84
N TRP A 328 3.10 -5.58 4.98
CA TRP A 328 3.85 -5.32 6.22
C TRP A 328 4.18 -6.60 6.97
N VAL A 329 5.41 -6.69 7.49
CA VAL A 329 5.94 -7.92 8.08
C VAL A 329 5.97 -7.87 9.59
N GLY A 330 5.32 -8.83 10.24
CA GLY A 330 5.44 -9.15 11.67
C GLY A 330 6.21 -10.46 11.89
N VAL A 331 6.61 -10.68 13.13
CA VAL A 331 7.31 -11.92 13.54
C VAL A 331 6.59 -12.51 14.74
N THR A 332 6.22 -13.78 14.65
CA THR A 332 5.62 -14.52 15.76
C THR A 332 6.63 -14.76 16.87
N LYS A 333 6.15 -15.04 18.08
CA LYS A 333 7.01 -15.38 19.24
C LYS A 333 7.92 -16.58 18.98
N ASP A 334 7.50 -17.51 18.13
CA ASP A 334 8.28 -18.69 17.78
C ASP A 334 9.20 -18.46 16.55
N GLY A 335 9.21 -17.25 15.96
CA GLY A 335 10.12 -16.82 14.91
C GLY A 335 9.64 -17.04 13.48
N ARG A 336 8.35 -17.29 13.23
CA ARG A 336 7.77 -17.33 11.88
C ARG A 336 7.48 -15.92 11.37
N ALA A 337 7.55 -15.75 10.06
CA ALA A 337 7.15 -14.52 9.40
C ALA A 337 5.62 -14.45 9.19
N VAL A 338 5.06 -13.27 9.42
CA VAL A 338 3.66 -12.97 9.11
C VAL A 338 3.64 -11.75 8.20
N VAL A 339 2.89 -11.82 7.11
CA VAL A 339 2.72 -10.68 6.18
C VAL A 339 1.26 -10.29 6.15
N TYR A 340 0.97 -9.04 6.49
CA TYR A 340 -0.36 -8.45 6.33
C TYR A 340 -0.41 -7.65 5.04
N SER A 341 -1.51 -7.74 4.30
CA SER A 341 -1.69 -7.07 3.01
C SER A 341 -3.09 -6.47 2.89
N GLY A 342 -3.16 -5.21 2.42
CA GLY A 342 -4.37 -4.57 1.95
C GLY A 342 -4.58 -4.83 0.46
N GLU A 343 -5.83 -4.86 0.02
CA GLU A 343 -6.19 -4.94 -1.39
C GLU A 343 -6.96 -3.68 -1.79
N ASP A 344 -6.28 -2.75 -2.49
CA ASP A 344 -6.89 -1.49 -2.90
C ASP A 344 -7.83 -1.65 -4.07
N ALA A 345 -9.04 -2.07 -3.73
CA ALA A 345 -10.19 -1.97 -4.62
C ALA A 345 -11.47 -1.89 -3.76
N ARG A 346 -12.53 -1.29 -4.28
CA ARG A 346 -13.81 -1.19 -3.57
C ARG A 346 -14.36 -2.56 -3.24
N PHE A 347 -14.63 -2.76 -1.93
CA PHE A 347 -15.24 -4.00 -1.42
C PHE A 347 -14.32 -5.21 -1.43
N GLU A 348 -13.00 -5.03 -1.63
CA GLU A 348 -12.01 -6.10 -1.51
C GLU A 348 -11.50 -6.24 -0.08
N TYR A 349 -10.42 -6.98 0.14
CA TYR A 349 -10.17 -7.66 1.39
C TYR A 349 -8.85 -7.27 2.05
N ILE A 350 -8.70 -7.65 3.31
CA ILE A 350 -7.45 -7.61 4.06
C ILE A 350 -6.98 -9.05 4.26
N TYR A 351 -5.72 -9.32 3.95
CA TYR A 351 -5.12 -10.65 4.02
C TYR A 351 -4.04 -10.74 5.08
N LYS A 352 -3.80 -11.96 5.55
CA LYS A 352 -2.69 -12.32 6.42
C LYS A 352 -2.07 -13.64 5.97
N PHE A 353 -0.77 -13.63 5.68
CA PHE A 353 0.02 -14.83 5.44
C PHE A 353 0.84 -15.16 6.68
N VAL A 354 0.92 -16.45 7.03
CA VAL A 354 1.80 -16.97 8.10
C VAL A 354 2.72 -18.02 7.49
N SER A 355 4.04 -17.80 7.56
CA SER A 355 5.01 -18.74 7.02
C SER A 355 5.03 -20.06 7.78
N GLN A 356 5.26 -21.16 7.09
CA GLN A 356 5.48 -22.47 7.71
C GLN A 356 6.87 -22.54 8.38
N GLY A 357 7.87 -21.98 7.71
CA GLY A 357 9.25 -21.92 8.21
C GLY A 357 9.46 -20.76 9.18
N LYS A 358 10.57 -20.83 9.93
CA LYS A 358 11.05 -19.77 10.81
C LYS A 358 12.15 -18.97 10.14
N ILE A 359 12.29 -17.71 10.53
CA ILE A 359 13.39 -16.84 10.08
C ILE A 359 14.72 -17.45 10.55
N LYS A 360 15.65 -17.56 9.63
CA LYS A 360 17.02 -18.06 9.85
C LYS A 360 17.98 -16.89 9.92
N GLU A 361 18.97 -17.00 10.81
CA GLU A 361 20.09 -16.05 10.85
C GLU A 361 21.11 -16.34 9.73
N ALA A 362 21.96 -15.35 9.43
CA ALA A 362 23.09 -15.53 8.51
C ALA A 362 24.02 -16.66 9.00
N GLY A 363 24.56 -17.43 8.06
CA GLY A 363 25.45 -18.54 8.41
C GLY A 363 25.79 -19.41 7.22
N ASN A 364 26.76 -20.31 7.36
CA ASN A 364 27.22 -21.21 6.30
C ASN A 364 27.61 -20.49 4.98
N GLY A 365 28.15 -19.27 5.08
CA GLY A 365 28.51 -18.45 3.93
C GLY A 365 27.33 -17.73 3.24
N LEU A 366 26.11 -17.83 3.78
CA LEU A 366 24.92 -17.14 3.28
C LEU A 366 24.66 -15.88 4.08
N THR A 367 24.19 -14.82 3.41
CA THR A 367 23.59 -13.66 4.07
C THR A 367 22.25 -14.06 4.68
N LYS A 368 21.70 -13.21 5.58
CA LYS A 368 20.37 -13.45 6.15
C LYS A 368 19.28 -13.48 5.07
N ALA A 369 19.35 -12.61 4.07
CA ALA A 369 18.47 -12.61 2.91
C ALA A 369 18.52 -13.95 2.15
N GLN A 370 19.73 -14.45 1.85
CA GLN A 370 19.91 -15.72 1.15
C GLN A 370 19.43 -16.94 1.95
N ALA A 371 19.64 -16.94 3.28
CA ALA A 371 19.18 -18.02 4.17
C ALA A 371 17.64 -18.12 4.26
N ASN A 372 16.93 -17.03 3.98
CA ASN A 372 15.47 -16.94 4.02
C ASN A 372 14.82 -16.81 2.63
N ARG A 373 15.59 -17.07 1.58
CA ARG A 373 15.15 -16.89 0.19
C ARG A 373 13.77 -17.51 -0.12
N ASP A 374 13.46 -18.66 0.44
CA ASP A 374 12.24 -19.42 0.17
C ASP A 374 11.21 -19.37 1.32
N LEU A 375 11.45 -18.49 2.32
CA LEU A 375 10.62 -18.45 3.53
C LEU A 375 9.16 -18.11 3.24
N LEU A 376 8.91 -17.23 2.27
CA LEU A 376 7.57 -16.80 1.87
C LEU A 376 6.92 -17.67 0.78
N ASP A 377 7.53 -18.82 0.43
CA ASP A 377 6.97 -19.74 -0.56
C ASP A 377 6.01 -20.78 0.06
N THR A 378 6.12 -20.98 1.38
CA THR A 378 5.34 -22.01 2.09
C THR A 378 4.73 -21.45 3.36
N GLY A 379 3.40 -21.56 3.47
CA GLY A 379 2.64 -21.06 4.60
C GLY A 379 1.15 -21.07 4.32
N THR A 380 0.38 -20.38 5.15
CA THR A 380 -1.07 -20.29 5.02
C THR A 380 -1.49 -18.84 4.84
N LEU A 381 -2.20 -18.56 3.76
CA LEU A 381 -2.89 -17.30 3.55
C LEU A 381 -4.27 -17.33 4.22
N HIS A 382 -4.65 -16.21 4.82
CA HIS A 382 -5.94 -16.01 5.45
C HIS A 382 -6.55 -14.70 4.97
N VAL A 383 -7.88 -14.60 5.01
CA VAL A 383 -8.61 -13.37 4.77
C VAL A 383 -9.37 -12.93 6.03
N ALA A 384 -9.46 -11.62 6.25
CA ALA A 384 -10.08 -11.06 7.45
C ALA A 384 -11.61 -11.12 7.40
N ARG A 385 -12.21 -11.47 8.54
CA ARG A 385 -13.59 -11.22 8.85
C ARG A 385 -13.71 -10.43 10.14
N PHE A 386 -14.30 -9.24 10.07
CA PHE A 386 -14.57 -8.35 11.19
C PHE A 386 -16.03 -8.51 11.62
N ASP A 387 -16.28 -8.89 12.87
CA ASP A 387 -17.62 -9.06 13.44
C ASP A 387 -18.03 -7.78 14.21
N ALA A 388 -19.33 -7.47 14.29
CA ALA A 388 -19.84 -6.19 14.83
C ALA A 388 -19.62 -5.99 16.34
N ASP A 389 -19.24 -7.04 17.05
CA ASP A 389 -18.93 -7.01 18.49
C ASP A 389 -17.48 -6.60 18.79
N GLY A 390 -16.73 -6.15 17.78
CA GLY A 390 -15.31 -5.78 17.91
C GLY A 390 -14.36 -6.98 17.90
N LYS A 391 -14.86 -8.16 17.60
CA LYS A 391 -14.08 -9.38 17.36
C LYS A 391 -13.99 -9.67 15.88
N GLY A 392 -13.18 -10.64 15.53
CA GLY A 392 -13.08 -11.13 14.16
C GLY A 392 -12.24 -12.39 14.10
N ARG A 393 -12.02 -12.85 12.90
CA ARG A 393 -11.23 -14.05 12.64
C ARG A 393 -10.53 -14.01 11.30
N TRP A 394 -9.46 -14.74 11.21
CA TRP A 394 -8.71 -15.02 10.01
C TRP A 394 -9.21 -16.33 9.41
N LEU A 395 -9.80 -16.27 8.21
CA LEU A 395 -10.36 -17.41 7.49
C LEU A 395 -9.30 -17.97 6.54
N PRO A 396 -8.89 -19.25 6.67
CA PRO A 396 -7.78 -19.79 5.87
C PRO A 396 -8.21 -20.03 4.42
N LEU A 397 -7.36 -19.61 3.47
CA LEU A 397 -7.50 -19.90 2.04
C LEU A 397 -6.75 -21.20 1.71
N VAL A 398 -7.31 -22.33 2.07
CA VAL A 398 -6.68 -23.65 1.91
C VAL A 398 -7.58 -24.56 1.08
N PHE A 399 -7.02 -25.11 -0.02
CA PHE A 399 -7.71 -26.07 -0.86
C PHE A 399 -8.18 -27.30 -0.05
N GLY A 400 -9.40 -27.72 -0.27
CA GLY A 400 -10.04 -28.83 0.45
C GLY A 400 -10.60 -28.45 1.82
N GLN A 401 -10.54 -27.18 2.24
CA GLN A 401 -11.17 -26.69 3.47
C GLN A 401 -12.39 -25.83 3.16
N GLY A 402 -13.51 -26.14 3.83
CA GLY A 402 -14.79 -25.43 3.63
C GLY A 402 -15.23 -25.48 2.15
N PRO A 403 -15.60 -24.33 1.56
CA PRO A 403 -16.05 -24.28 0.17
C PRO A 403 -14.91 -24.24 -0.86
N LEU A 404 -13.64 -24.31 -0.47
CA LEU A 404 -12.50 -24.16 -1.39
C LEU A 404 -12.09 -25.51 -2.00
N ASP A 405 -12.93 -26.04 -2.86
CA ASP A 405 -12.79 -27.37 -3.47
C ASP A 405 -13.12 -27.37 -4.98
N ALA A 406 -13.00 -28.54 -5.61
CA ALA A 406 -13.26 -28.71 -7.04
C ALA A 406 -14.73 -28.40 -7.43
N ALA A 407 -15.70 -28.61 -6.53
CA ALA A 407 -17.10 -28.33 -6.81
C ALA A 407 -17.36 -26.82 -6.96
N ASN A 408 -16.53 -26.00 -6.33
CA ASN A 408 -16.60 -24.54 -6.36
C ASN A 408 -15.54 -23.91 -7.29
N GLY A 409 -14.90 -24.70 -8.15
CA GLY A 409 -14.02 -24.21 -9.22
C GLY A 409 -12.56 -24.02 -8.83
N PHE A 410 -12.07 -24.75 -7.83
CA PHE A 410 -10.64 -24.78 -7.46
C PHE A 410 -10.08 -26.21 -7.69
N ALA A 411 -9.02 -26.32 -8.47
CA ALA A 411 -8.40 -27.61 -8.74
C ALA A 411 -7.33 -28.01 -7.70
N ASP A 412 -6.65 -27.00 -7.14
CA ASP A 412 -5.57 -27.16 -6.17
C ASP A 412 -5.28 -25.86 -5.38
N GLN A 413 -4.25 -25.89 -4.52
CA GLN A 413 -3.84 -24.71 -3.72
C GLN A 413 -3.36 -23.55 -4.59
N GLY A 414 -2.69 -23.84 -5.73
CA GLY A 414 -2.23 -22.80 -6.66
C GLY A 414 -3.41 -22.00 -7.22
N GLU A 415 -4.49 -22.70 -7.61
CA GLU A 415 -5.69 -22.04 -8.13
C GLU A 415 -6.44 -21.22 -7.05
N VAL A 416 -6.50 -21.70 -5.79
CA VAL A 416 -7.06 -20.92 -4.66
C VAL A 416 -6.33 -19.59 -4.54
N LEU A 417 -5.00 -19.57 -4.65
CA LEU A 417 -4.18 -18.35 -4.51
C LEU A 417 -4.25 -17.45 -5.75
N ILE A 418 -4.34 -18.01 -6.96
CA ILE A 418 -4.59 -17.24 -8.20
C ILE A 418 -5.97 -16.58 -8.18
N LYS A 419 -6.96 -17.26 -7.57
CA LYS A 419 -8.34 -16.80 -7.44
C LYS A 419 -8.67 -16.34 -6.00
N ALA A 420 -7.73 -15.68 -5.33
CA ALA A 420 -7.88 -15.31 -3.91
C ALA A 420 -9.12 -14.45 -3.64
N ARG A 421 -9.54 -13.57 -4.55
CA ARG A 421 -10.78 -12.81 -4.47
C ARG A 421 -12.01 -13.74 -4.41
N GLN A 422 -12.12 -14.70 -5.34
CA GLN A 422 -13.23 -15.65 -5.40
C GLN A 422 -13.24 -16.57 -4.16
N ALA A 423 -12.07 -17.00 -3.70
CA ALA A 423 -11.95 -17.79 -2.48
C ALA A 423 -12.43 -16.99 -1.25
N SER A 424 -12.06 -15.72 -1.15
CA SER A 424 -12.51 -14.81 -0.08
C SER A 424 -14.01 -14.53 -0.14
N ASP A 425 -14.57 -14.40 -1.36
CA ASP A 425 -16.01 -14.26 -1.59
C ASP A 425 -16.77 -15.44 -0.98
N LEU A 426 -16.32 -16.66 -1.25
CA LEU A 426 -16.96 -17.90 -0.76
C LEU A 426 -16.80 -18.09 0.75
N LEU A 427 -15.70 -17.65 1.33
CA LEU A 427 -15.47 -17.73 2.77
C LEU A 427 -16.28 -16.70 3.58
N GLY A 428 -16.90 -15.72 2.94
CA GLY A 428 -17.64 -14.67 3.61
C GLY A 428 -16.75 -13.65 4.34
N ALA A 429 -15.65 -13.28 3.73
CA ALA A 429 -14.76 -12.23 4.22
C ALA A 429 -15.45 -10.86 4.27
N THR A 430 -15.01 -9.95 5.13
CA THR A 430 -15.56 -8.59 5.22
C THR A 430 -15.11 -7.75 4.06
N LYS A 431 -16.06 -7.23 3.29
CA LYS A 431 -15.83 -6.29 2.18
C LYS A 431 -15.44 -4.93 2.73
N MET A 432 -14.25 -4.44 2.37
CA MET A 432 -13.68 -3.23 2.94
C MET A 432 -13.78 -2.01 2.02
N ASP A 433 -13.52 -0.82 2.58
CA ASP A 433 -13.53 0.47 1.86
C ASP A 433 -12.12 0.80 1.36
N ARG A 434 -11.60 0.01 0.38
CA ARG A 434 -10.25 0.17 -0.18
C ARG A 434 -9.17 0.10 0.90
N PRO A 435 -8.77 -1.11 1.32
CA PRO A 435 -7.63 -1.29 2.22
C PRO A 435 -6.32 -0.93 1.50
N GLU A 436 -5.60 0.02 2.07
CA GLU A 436 -4.35 0.55 1.55
C GLU A 436 -3.17 0.02 2.39
N TRP A 437 -2.35 0.93 2.93
CA TRP A 437 -1.18 0.59 3.69
C TRP A 437 -1.48 0.02 5.07
N LEU A 438 -0.53 -0.78 5.56
CA LEU A 438 -0.55 -1.34 6.90
C LEU A 438 0.71 -0.97 7.67
N ALA A 439 0.59 -0.90 9.00
CA ALA A 439 1.73 -0.73 9.89
C ALA A 439 1.49 -1.49 11.21
N ILE A 440 2.55 -1.97 11.85
CA ILE A 440 2.50 -2.62 13.16
C ILE A 440 3.13 -1.68 14.18
N ASP A 441 2.40 -1.37 15.25
CA ASP A 441 2.96 -0.63 16.39
C ASP A 441 4.08 -1.47 17.03
N PRO A 442 5.33 -0.99 17.04
CA PRO A 442 6.49 -1.75 17.50
C PRO A 442 6.45 -2.08 19.00
N HIS A 443 5.61 -1.39 19.78
CA HIS A 443 5.52 -1.57 21.23
C HIS A 443 4.34 -2.44 21.65
N SER A 444 3.20 -2.28 21.00
CA SER A 444 1.97 -2.97 21.41
C SER A 444 1.60 -4.17 20.53
N GLY A 445 2.16 -4.26 19.34
CA GLY A 445 1.79 -5.28 18.33
C GLY A 445 0.39 -5.12 17.74
N TRP A 446 -0.26 -3.96 17.92
CA TRP A 446 -1.46 -3.62 17.17
C TRP A 446 -1.10 -3.40 15.69
N VAL A 447 -1.92 -3.94 14.81
CA VAL A 447 -1.83 -3.74 13.36
C VAL A 447 -2.84 -2.67 12.96
N TYR A 448 -2.43 -1.73 12.13
CA TYR A 448 -3.24 -0.64 11.61
C TYR A 448 -3.37 -0.78 10.11
N CYS A 449 -4.53 -0.42 9.56
CA CYS A 449 -4.77 -0.38 8.12
C CYS A 449 -5.58 0.86 7.78
N THR A 450 -5.17 1.58 6.78
CA THR A 450 -5.93 2.67 6.17
C THR A 450 -6.99 2.12 5.25
N LEU A 451 -8.18 2.73 5.29
CA LEU A 451 -9.30 2.49 4.39
C LEU A 451 -9.61 3.84 3.76
N THR A 452 -9.10 4.09 2.56
CA THR A 452 -8.95 5.45 2.06
C THR A 452 -10.26 6.13 1.73
N ASN A 453 -11.18 5.43 1.09
CA ASN A 453 -12.54 5.91 0.79
C ASN A 453 -13.38 4.84 0.08
N ASN A 454 -14.69 5.02 -0.02
CA ASN A 454 -15.56 4.23 -0.89
C ASN A 454 -16.89 4.95 -1.17
N SER A 455 -16.94 5.72 -2.24
CA SER A 455 -18.15 6.44 -2.64
C SER A 455 -19.33 5.56 -3.05
N SER A 456 -19.10 4.27 -3.31
CA SER A 456 -20.16 3.31 -3.64
C SER A 456 -20.78 2.62 -2.42
N ARG A 457 -20.15 2.69 -1.22
CA ARG A 457 -20.67 2.07 -0.01
C ARG A 457 -22.07 2.59 0.33
N GLY A 458 -23.03 1.67 0.54
CA GLY A 458 -24.41 2.00 0.88
C GLY A 458 -25.25 2.62 -0.26
N MET A 459 -24.67 2.75 -1.46
CA MET A 459 -25.42 3.20 -2.64
C MET A 459 -26.30 2.06 -3.19
N PRO A 460 -27.36 2.36 -3.98
CA PRO A 460 -28.21 1.33 -4.58
C PRO A 460 -27.39 0.29 -5.38
N ASN A 461 -27.64 -0.99 -5.14
CA ASN A 461 -26.97 -2.15 -5.74
C ASN A 461 -25.52 -2.39 -5.30
N PHE A 462 -25.05 -1.69 -4.26
CA PHE A 462 -23.76 -1.92 -3.64
C PHE A 462 -23.89 -2.39 -2.19
N PRO A 463 -22.86 -2.99 -1.60
CA PRO A 463 -22.88 -3.38 -0.20
C PRO A 463 -23.26 -2.24 0.74
N SER A 464 -24.13 -2.55 1.70
CA SER A 464 -24.52 -1.61 2.75
C SER A 464 -23.37 -1.28 3.68
N VAL A 465 -23.56 -0.27 4.53
CA VAL A 465 -22.66 0.01 5.66
C VAL A 465 -22.66 -1.18 6.63
N ASP A 466 -21.53 -1.37 7.30
CA ASP A 466 -21.35 -2.36 8.36
C ASP A 466 -20.49 -1.80 9.50
N ALA A 467 -20.21 -2.61 10.52
CA ALA A 467 -19.47 -2.13 11.67
C ALA A 467 -18.02 -1.69 11.33
N ALA A 468 -17.37 -2.38 10.38
CA ALA A 468 -16.02 -2.03 9.93
C ALA A 468 -16.00 -0.85 8.93
N ASN A 469 -17.12 -0.65 8.20
CA ASN A 469 -17.28 0.38 7.18
C ASN A 469 -18.57 1.17 7.46
N PRO A 470 -18.57 2.07 8.48
CA PRO A 470 -19.80 2.60 9.07
C PRO A 470 -20.45 3.74 8.29
N ARG A 471 -19.83 4.22 7.20
CA ARG A 471 -20.28 5.42 6.48
C ARG A 471 -20.73 5.09 5.06
N ALA A 472 -21.94 5.51 4.70
CA ALA A 472 -22.41 5.48 3.32
C ALA A 472 -21.69 6.57 2.50
N ASN A 473 -21.47 6.31 1.21
CA ASN A 473 -20.74 7.25 0.34
C ASN A 473 -19.50 7.84 1.06
N ASN A 474 -18.64 6.95 1.52
CA ASN A 474 -17.50 7.29 2.37
C ASN A 474 -16.42 8.01 1.58
N ALA A 475 -16.46 9.33 1.58
CA ALA A 475 -15.49 10.17 0.85
C ALA A 475 -14.18 10.36 1.62
N MET A 476 -14.20 10.24 2.95
CA MET A 476 -13.11 10.67 3.81
C MET A 476 -12.19 9.55 4.29
N GLY A 477 -12.66 8.30 4.28
CA GLY A 477 -11.89 7.15 4.77
C GLY A 477 -11.77 7.06 6.29
N GLN A 478 -11.15 6.01 6.76
CA GLN A 478 -10.93 5.71 8.18
C GLN A 478 -9.64 4.90 8.36
N ILE A 479 -9.19 4.78 9.61
CA ILE A 479 -8.11 3.88 10.00
C ILE A 479 -8.68 2.85 10.95
N ILE A 480 -8.69 1.57 10.52
CA ILE A 480 -9.01 0.42 11.35
C ILE A 480 -7.75 -0.14 12.00
N ARG A 481 -7.88 -0.72 13.19
CA ARG A 481 -6.78 -1.43 13.84
C ARG A 481 -7.26 -2.69 14.52
N TRP A 482 -6.38 -3.66 14.61
CA TRP A 482 -6.66 -4.93 15.30
C TRP A 482 -5.45 -5.47 16.03
N LYS A 483 -5.71 -6.39 16.93
CA LYS A 483 -4.71 -7.23 17.56
C LYS A 483 -5.13 -8.69 17.39
N ASP A 484 -4.21 -9.52 16.94
CA ASP A 484 -4.45 -10.95 16.82
C ASP A 484 -4.56 -11.57 18.20
N THR A 485 -5.58 -12.41 18.40
CA THR A 485 -5.92 -12.99 19.70
C THR A 485 -6.26 -14.48 19.58
N ASP A 486 -6.03 -15.21 20.66
CA ASP A 486 -6.55 -16.55 20.86
C ASP A 486 -7.88 -16.53 21.63
N ASN A 487 -8.48 -17.70 21.80
CA ASN A 487 -9.75 -17.85 22.54
C ASN A 487 -9.63 -17.52 24.04
N ALA A 488 -8.43 -17.44 24.60
CA ALA A 488 -8.17 -17.12 26.00
C ALA A 488 -7.88 -15.63 26.24
N GLY A 489 -7.91 -14.80 25.15
CA GLY A 489 -7.63 -13.35 25.22
C GLY A 489 -6.14 -13.00 25.19
N GLY A 490 -5.24 -13.99 25.11
CA GLY A 490 -3.86 -13.85 24.68
C GLY A 490 -3.78 -13.77 23.18
N GLY A 491 -2.60 -13.93 22.62
CA GLY A 491 -2.42 -14.07 21.18
C GLY A 491 -1.02 -13.75 20.70
N ASP A 492 -0.82 -14.10 19.47
CA ASP A 492 0.38 -13.82 18.69
C ASP A 492 -0.05 -13.60 17.23
N PHE A 493 0.84 -13.10 16.40
CA PHE A 493 0.56 -12.82 15.00
C PHE A 493 0.07 -14.04 14.18
N ASP A 494 0.27 -15.27 14.65
CA ASP A 494 -0.28 -16.49 14.04
C ASP A 494 -1.68 -16.89 14.54
N SER A 495 -2.23 -16.17 15.52
CA SER A 495 -3.58 -16.46 16.05
C SER A 495 -4.64 -16.29 14.98
N THR A 496 -5.67 -17.12 15.02
CA THR A 496 -6.78 -17.11 14.04
C THR A 496 -7.94 -16.21 14.43
N GLY A 497 -7.99 -15.72 15.65
CA GLY A 497 -8.91 -14.71 16.12
C GLY A 497 -8.30 -13.32 16.11
N LEU A 498 -9.12 -12.29 16.20
CA LEU A 498 -8.68 -10.91 16.38
C LEU A 498 -9.70 -10.10 17.18
N THR A 499 -9.22 -9.01 17.79
CA THR A 499 -10.05 -7.92 18.32
C THR A 499 -9.73 -6.64 17.55
N TRP A 500 -10.73 -5.82 17.27
CA TRP A 500 -10.56 -4.66 16.41
C TRP A 500 -11.40 -3.46 16.83
N ASN A 501 -10.98 -2.28 16.42
CA ASN A 501 -11.75 -1.03 16.47
C ASN A 501 -11.23 -0.02 15.43
N HIS A 502 -11.88 1.12 15.30
CA HIS A 502 -11.36 2.25 14.53
C HIS A 502 -10.42 3.09 15.42
N LEU A 503 -9.24 3.44 14.88
CA LEU A 503 -8.41 4.50 15.45
C LEU A 503 -9.08 5.86 15.20
N ALA A 504 -9.51 6.09 13.95
CA ALA A 504 -10.11 7.34 13.53
C ALA A 504 -11.07 7.14 12.35
N LEU A 505 -12.11 7.94 12.32
CA LEU A 505 -12.88 8.26 11.12
C LEU A 505 -12.33 9.58 10.58
N ALA A 506 -11.72 9.57 9.39
CA ALA A 506 -11.15 10.76 8.78
C ALA A 506 -12.25 11.76 8.35
N GLY A 507 -11.86 13.01 8.15
CA GLY A 507 -12.75 14.10 7.78
C GLY A 507 -12.85 15.19 8.85
N ASP A 508 -13.40 16.33 8.46
CA ASP A 508 -13.66 17.45 9.37
C ASP A 508 -14.84 17.11 10.29
N PRO A 509 -14.70 17.17 11.64
CA PRO A 509 -15.83 17.03 12.57
C PRO A 509 -16.95 18.03 12.34
N ALA A 510 -16.65 19.19 11.74
CA ALA A 510 -17.62 20.22 11.40
C ALA A 510 -18.24 20.07 10.00
N ASN A 511 -17.93 19.00 9.25
CA ASN A 511 -18.47 18.79 7.91
C ASN A 511 -20.02 18.82 7.93
N ALA A 512 -20.62 19.41 6.91
CA ALA A 512 -22.08 19.51 6.82
C ALA A 512 -22.75 18.14 6.60
N ARG A 513 -22.15 17.26 5.78
CA ARG A 513 -22.65 15.91 5.52
C ARG A 513 -22.26 14.96 6.65
N PRO A 514 -23.26 14.31 7.32
CA PRO A 514 -22.97 13.43 8.46
C PRO A 514 -21.97 12.30 8.14
N GLU A 515 -22.07 11.70 6.97
CA GLU A 515 -21.21 10.59 6.53
C GLU A 515 -19.77 11.03 6.22
N ALA A 516 -19.52 12.33 6.05
CA ALA A 516 -18.17 12.89 5.89
C ALA A 516 -17.59 13.50 7.19
N LYS A 517 -18.38 13.50 8.29
CA LYS A 517 -17.86 13.93 9.59
C LYS A 517 -16.84 12.94 10.12
N GLY A 518 -15.64 13.46 10.42
CA GLY A 518 -14.64 12.72 11.14
C GLY A 518 -14.78 12.81 12.65
N ASN A 519 -13.93 12.08 13.36
CA ASN A 519 -13.75 12.19 14.81
C ASN A 519 -12.30 12.56 15.19
N ILE A 520 -11.62 13.23 14.27
CA ILE A 520 -10.22 13.64 14.40
C ILE A 520 -10.03 14.60 15.57
N LYS A 521 -8.98 14.39 16.37
CA LYS A 521 -8.54 15.27 17.45
C LYS A 521 -7.27 15.99 17.01
N GLY A 522 -7.36 17.27 16.69
CA GLY A 522 -6.24 18.08 16.19
C GLY A 522 -6.39 18.42 14.71
N ASP A 523 -5.30 18.29 13.95
CA ASP A 523 -5.29 18.65 12.53
C ASP A 523 -6.05 17.62 11.69
N ILE A 524 -7.01 18.11 10.90
CA ILE A 524 -7.91 17.27 10.09
C ILE A 524 -7.24 16.78 8.82
N TYR A 525 -7.67 15.62 8.36
CA TYR A 525 -7.26 15.00 7.09
C TYR A 525 -8.41 14.17 6.49
N GLY A 526 -8.30 13.82 5.22
CA GLY A 526 -9.17 12.89 4.51
C GLY A 526 -8.33 11.95 3.65
N CYS A 527 -8.92 10.85 3.17
CA CYS A 527 -8.25 9.85 2.35
C CYS A 527 -6.89 9.41 2.93
N PRO A 528 -6.86 8.82 4.15
CA PRO A 528 -5.62 8.25 4.68
C PRO A 528 -5.18 7.10 3.79
N ASP A 529 -3.89 7.08 3.47
CA ASP A 529 -3.26 6.14 2.57
C ASP A 529 -2.00 5.55 3.20
N GLY A 530 -0.81 6.10 2.95
CA GLY A 530 0.43 5.65 3.56
C GLY A 530 0.42 5.78 5.09
N ILE A 531 0.86 4.74 5.81
CA ILE A 531 1.11 4.80 7.26
C ILE A 531 2.41 4.09 7.64
N ALA A 532 3.12 4.65 8.61
CA ALA A 532 4.29 4.02 9.21
C ALA A 532 4.44 4.41 10.68
N PHE A 533 5.01 3.53 11.50
CA PHE A 533 5.43 3.87 12.85
C PHE A 533 6.90 4.25 12.88
N ASP A 534 7.23 5.31 13.62
CA ASP A 534 8.60 5.52 14.05
C ASP A 534 8.93 4.64 15.27
N GLN A 535 10.21 4.58 15.64
CA GLN A 535 10.66 3.74 16.77
C GLN A 535 10.11 4.19 18.14
N ARG A 536 9.55 5.41 18.25
CA ARG A 536 8.91 5.92 19.47
C ARG A 536 7.44 5.51 19.57
N GLY A 537 6.87 4.88 18.52
CA GLY A 537 5.47 4.52 18.43
C GLY A 537 4.55 5.70 18.10
N VAL A 538 5.06 6.68 17.39
CA VAL A 538 4.24 7.70 16.71
C VAL A 538 3.80 7.14 15.36
N LEU A 539 2.52 7.16 15.08
CA LEU A 539 1.98 6.79 13.77
C LEU A 539 2.05 8.01 12.84
N TRP A 540 2.72 7.85 11.71
CA TRP A 540 2.77 8.84 10.64
C TRP A 540 1.73 8.45 9.59
N ILE A 541 0.86 9.40 9.25
CA ILE A 541 -0.27 9.21 8.33
C ILE A 541 -0.05 10.11 7.12
N GLN A 542 -0.11 9.55 5.95
CA GLN A 542 -0.01 10.23 4.66
C GLN A 542 -1.36 10.17 3.96
N THR A 543 -1.61 11.08 3.03
CA THR A 543 -2.93 11.20 2.39
C THR A 543 -2.83 11.25 0.87
N ASP A 544 -3.83 10.65 0.21
CA ASP A 544 -4.08 10.70 -1.21
C ASP A 544 -5.53 11.13 -1.52
N ALA A 545 -5.81 12.43 -1.38
CA ALA A 545 -7.05 13.00 -1.92
C ALA A 545 -6.82 13.39 -3.38
N HIS A 546 -7.66 12.88 -4.29
CA HIS A 546 -7.51 13.09 -5.72
C HIS A 546 -7.78 14.55 -6.14
N ALA A 547 -7.10 15.03 -7.19
CA ALA A 547 -7.20 16.39 -7.73
C ALA A 547 -8.65 16.85 -8.07
N THR A 548 -9.55 15.92 -8.41
CA THR A 548 -10.97 16.25 -8.66
C THR A 548 -11.75 16.62 -7.41
N GLN A 549 -11.26 16.30 -6.22
CA GLN A 549 -11.93 16.48 -4.93
C GLN A 549 -11.34 17.62 -4.11
N MET A 550 -10.03 17.84 -4.20
CA MET A 550 -9.32 18.84 -3.42
C MET A 550 -9.98 20.22 -3.50
N TYR A 551 -9.90 20.99 -2.43
CA TYR A 551 -10.29 22.40 -2.29
C TYR A 551 -11.79 22.71 -2.45
N LYS A 552 -12.66 21.71 -2.49
CA LYS A 552 -14.11 21.91 -2.69
C LYS A 552 -14.95 20.91 -1.91
N GLY A 553 -16.21 21.30 -1.64
CA GLY A 553 -17.15 20.45 -0.93
C GLY A 553 -16.62 19.98 0.41
N GLU A 554 -16.59 18.69 0.63
CA GLU A 554 -16.15 18.07 1.88
C GLU A 554 -14.65 18.24 2.15
N PHE A 555 -13.85 18.54 1.11
CA PHE A 555 -12.40 18.74 1.16
C PHE A 555 -11.97 20.22 1.22
N GLU A 556 -12.91 21.18 1.23
CA GLU A 556 -12.60 22.61 1.18
C GLU A 556 -11.63 23.06 2.30
N ARG A 557 -11.72 22.45 3.49
CA ARG A 557 -10.92 22.79 4.67
C ARG A 557 -9.73 21.86 4.92
N ILE A 558 -9.44 20.93 3.99
CA ILE A 558 -8.34 19.97 4.13
C ILE A 558 -7.07 20.48 3.44
N GLY A 559 -7.19 21.13 2.28
CA GLY A 559 -6.06 21.64 1.50
C GLY A 559 -5.33 20.58 0.69
N ASN A 560 -4.02 20.80 0.45
CA ASN A 560 -3.14 19.84 -0.22
C ASN A 560 -3.00 18.55 0.57
N ASN A 561 -2.63 17.46 -0.10
CA ASN A 561 -2.23 16.23 0.56
C ASN A 561 -1.07 16.47 1.52
N GLN A 562 -1.03 15.69 2.60
CA GLN A 562 -0.30 16.02 3.80
C GLN A 562 0.21 14.79 4.54
N MET A 563 1.17 15.00 5.41
CA MET A 563 1.64 14.01 6.37
C MET A 563 1.39 14.53 7.79
N LEU A 564 0.84 13.66 8.64
CA LEU A 564 0.52 13.98 10.03
C LEU A 564 1.21 12.99 10.97
N ALA A 565 1.61 13.47 12.15
CA ALA A 565 1.97 12.61 13.27
C ALA A 565 0.73 12.35 14.13
N CYS A 566 0.51 11.11 14.54
CA CYS A 566 -0.59 10.71 15.42
C CYS A 566 -0.06 10.00 16.67
N ASP A 567 -0.42 10.49 17.84
CA ASP A 567 -0.28 9.74 19.09
C ASP A 567 -1.46 8.77 19.22
N VAL A 568 -1.21 7.49 18.97
CA VAL A 568 -2.26 6.45 18.94
C VAL A 568 -2.93 6.19 20.31
N ALA A 569 -2.34 6.65 21.41
CA ALA A 569 -2.91 6.51 22.75
C ALA A 569 -3.98 7.58 23.01
N THR A 570 -3.78 8.80 22.53
CA THR A 570 -4.71 9.92 22.69
C THR A 570 -5.60 10.15 21.48
N GLY A 571 -5.15 9.72 20.30
CA GLY A 571 -5.73 10.00 19.00
C GLY A 571 -5.45 11.44 18.51
N GLU A 572 -4.52 12.17 19.17
CA GLU A 572 -4.12 13.51 18.74
C GLU A 572 -3.31 13.44 17.45
N THR A 573 -3.67 14.29 16.47
CA THR A 573 -2.96 14.44 15.19
C THR A 573 -2.39 15.85 15.04
N ARG A 574 -1.16 15.94 14.49
CA ARG A 574 -0.53 17.22 14.12
C ARG A 574 0.03 17.15 12.71
N ARG A 575 -0.29 18.14 11.90
CA ARG A 575 0.20 18.25 10.53
C ARG A 575 1.68 18.59 10.53
N PHE A 576 2.46 17.68 9.98
CA PHE A 576 3.91 17.78 9.89
C PHE A 576 4.37 18.30 8.52
N LEU A 577 3.66 17.92 7.46
CA LEU A 577 4.06 18.28 6.11
C LEU A 577 2.84 18.49 5.23
N THR A 578 2.92 19.48 4.33
CA THR A 578 1.98 19.62 3.21
C THR A 578 2.77 19.59 1.90
N GLY A 579 2.26 18.85 0.93
CA GLY A 579 2.87 18.70 -0.39
C GLY A 579 2.58 19.86 -1.34
N PRO A 580 3.22 19.88 -2.53
CA PRO A 580 2.85 20.78 -3.61
C PRO A 580 1.44 20.50 -4.13
N THR A 581 0.95 21.35 -5.04
CA THR A 581 -0.39 21.24 -5.62
C THR A 581 -0.63 19.87 -6.23
N ASN A 582 -1.76 19.24 -5.90
CA ASN A 582 -2.26 18.01 -6.47
C ASN A 582 -1.24 16.83 -6.44
N CYS A 583 -0.35 16.81 -5.48
CA CYS A 583 0.49 15.63 -5.27
C CYS A 583 -0.17 14.67 -4.27
N GLU A 584 0.23 13.44 -4.28
CA GLU A 584 0.10 12.51 -3.16
C GLU A 584 1.34 12.60 -2.26
N ILE A 585 1.18 12.34 -0.96
CA ILE A 585 2.28 12.11 -0.02
C ILE A 585 2.31 10.63 0.32
N THR A 586 3.39 9.97 -0.03
CA THR A 586 3.54 8.53 0.14
C THR A 586 4.96 8.14 0.56
N GLY A 587 5.21 6.86 0.76
CA GLY A 587 6.48 6.30 1.18
C GLY A 587 7.00 6.93 2.48
N CYS A 588 7.30 6.16 3.51
CA CYS A 588 7.77 6.72 4.77
C CYS A 588 8.74 5.75 5.43
N THR A 589 10.01 6.13 5.45
CA THR A 589 11.04 5.33 6.12
C THR A 589 12.00 6.21 6.89
N PHE A 590 12.57 5.69 7.97
CA PHE A 590 13.42 6.44 8.89
C PHE A 590 14.86 5.91 8.90
N THR A 591 15.82 6.79 9.16
CA THR A 591 17.16 6.34 9.56
C THR A 591 17.12 5.64 10.93
N PRO A 592 18.07 4.74 11.23
CA PRO A 592 18.10 4.00 12.50
C PRO A 592 18.05 4.86 13.77
N ASP A 593 18.56 6.09 13.70
CA ASP A 593 18.55 7.06 14.81
C ASP A 593 17.33 7.99 14.82
N ASN A 594 16.39 7.82 13.89
CA ASN A 594 15.23 8.69 13.68
C ASN A 594 15.55 10.19 13.45
N THR A 595 16.75 10.54 13.01
CA THR A 595 17.10 11.95 12.74
C THR A 595 16.74 12.41 11.34
N THR A 596 16.45 11.47 10.45
CA THR A 596 15.92 11.73 9.10
C THR A 596 14.72 10.84 8.83
N VAL A 597 13.69 11.41 8.21
CA VAL A 597 12.63 10.67 7.54
C VAL A 597 12.72 10.93 6.04
N PHE A 598 12.61 9.88 5.25
CA PHE A 598 12.42 9.96 3.80
C PHE A 598 10.95 9.75 3.50
N ILE A 599 10.42 10.60 2.62
CA ILE A 599 9.07 10.51 2.08
C ILE A 599 9.12 10.66 0.57
N ASN A 600 8.06 10.28 -0.12
CA ASN A 600 7.90 10.55 -1.55
C ASN A 600 6.80 11.58 -1.81
N ILE A 601 7.07 12.46 -2.76
CA ILE A 601 6.08 13.29 -3.42
C ILE A 601 5.76 12.61 -4.74
N GLN A 602 4.62 11.97 -4.80
CA GLN A 602 4.11 11.32 -6.00
C GLN A 602 3.36 12.35 -6.87
N HIS A 603 3.38 12.22 -8.15
CA HIS A 603 2.64 12.98 -9.16
C HIS A 603 2.33 14.47 -8.85
N PRO A 604 3.32 15.33 -8.50
CA PRO A 604 3.03 16.74 -8.26
C PRO A 604 2.35 17.37 -9.49
N GLY A 605 1.25 18.10 -9.25
CA GLY A 605 0.45 18.69 -10.32
C GLY A 605 -0.44 17.69 -11.06
N GLU A 606 -0.87 16.62 -10.41
CA GLU A 606 -1.80 15.68 -11.03
C GLU A 606 -2.99 16.41 -11.67
N THR A 607 -3.26 16.03 -12.91
CA THR A 607 -4.38 16.60 -13.66
C THR A 607 -5.71 15.98 -13.23
N PRO A 608 -6.81 16.76 -13.14
CA PRO A 608 -8.14 16.20 -12.94
C PRO A 608 -8.71 15.44 -14.14
N SER A 609 -7.95 15.36 -15.25
CA SER A 609 -8.25 14.56 -16.44
C SER A 609 -7.35 13.34 -16.52
N ASP A 610 -7.62 12.42 -17.47
CA ASP A 610 -6.87 11.14 -17.56
C ASP A 610 -5.36 11.31 -17.78
N ARG A 611 -4.93 12.39 -18.44
CA ARG A 611 -3.52 12.67 -18.77
C ARG A 611 -3.27 14.18 -18.83
N SER A 612 -2.08 14.59 -18.41
CA SER A 612 -1.62 15.98 -18.54
C SER A 612 -1.49 16.41 -20.00
N ASP A 613 -1.74 17.69 -20.24
CA ASP A 613 -1.51 18.31 -21.55
C ASP A 613 -0.01 18.53 -21.80
N PRO A 614 0.61 17.85 -22.76
CA PRO A 614 2.04 18.00 -23.04
C PRO A 614 2.43 19.41 -23.52
N ALA A 615 1.47 20.21 -24.00
CA ALA A 615 1.69 21.60 -24.37
C ALA A 615 1.71 22.55 -23.15
N LYS A 616 1.20 22.09 -22.01
CA LYS A 616 1.13 22.85 -20.75
C LYS A 616 1.57 21.99 -19.57
N PRO A 617 2.77 21.42 -19.58
CA PRO A 617 3.18 20.41 -18.61
C PRO A 617 3.19 20.91 -17.17
N ALA A 618 3.39 22.21 -16.95
CA ALA A 618 3.41 22.86 -15.63
C ALA A 618 2.08 23.57 -15.30
N LEU A 619 0.94 23.11 -15.84
CA LEU A 619 -0.36 23.78 -15.66
C LEU A 619 -0.78 23.83 -14.18
N PHE A 620 -0.54 22.76 -13.43
CA PHE A 620 -0.94 22.63 -12.02
C PHE A 620 0.25 22.74 -11.05
N SER A 621 1.43 22.26 -11.44
CA SER A 621 2.65 22.30 -10.62
C SER A 621 3.89 22.41 -11.50
N ASN A 622 4.93 23.03 -10.95
CA ASN A 622 6.28 23.05 -11.55
C ASN A 622 7.35 22.60 -10.51
N TRP A 623 6.88 21.94 -9.46
CA TRP A 623 7.71 21.39 -8.41
C TRP A 623 8.50 20.15 -8.90
N PRO A 624 9.75 19.90 -8.48
CA PRO A 624 10.54 20.70 -7.54
C PRO A 624 11.45 21.73 -8.20
N ASP A 625 11.56 21.73 -9.51
CA ASP A 625 12.61 22.48 -10.25
C ASP A 625 12.24 23.96 -10.46
N PHE A 626 10.96 24.30 -10.53
CA PHE A 626 10.44 25.65 -10.80
C PHE A 626 11.06 26.33 -12.03
N LYS A 627 11.46 25.53 -13.03
CA LYS A 627 12.07 26.03 -14.27
C LYS A 627 11.00 26.35 -15.32
N PRO A 628 11.15 27.47 -16.08
CA PRO A 628 10.25 27.76 -17.19
C PRO A 628 10.17 26.61 -18.19
N GLY A 629 8.95 26.17 -18.52
CA GLY A 629 8.72 25.05 -19.45
C GLY A 629 9.09 23.68 -18.89
N GLY A 630 9.43 23.58 -17.59
CA GLY A 630 9.71 22.33 -16.93
C GLY A 630 8.47 21.43 -16.77
N ARG A 631 8.70 20.20 -16.43
CA ARG A 631 7.68 19.23 -16.02
C ARG A 631 7.73 19.03 -14.52
N PRO A 632 6.59 18.86 -13.83
CA PRO A 632 6.60 18.41 -12.45
C PRO A 632 7.23 17.01 -12.36
N ARG A 633 7.96 16.77 -11.29
CA ARG A 633 8.73 15.52 -11.14
C ARG A 633 8.49 14.92 -9.77
N SER A 634 8.03 13.67 -9.73
CA SER A 634 8.03 12.88 -8.50
C SER A 634 9.44 12.82 -7.90
N SER A 635 9.54 12.83 -6.58
CA SER A 635 10.86 12.91 -5.91
C SER A 635 10.80 12.28 -4.53
N THR A 636 11.87 11.60 -4.15
CA THR A 636 12.16 11.33 -2.73
C THR A 636 12.60 12.62 -2.05
N VAL A 637 12.11 12.85 -0.85
CA VAL A 637 12.46 14.02 -0.03
C VAL A 637 13.03 13.56 1.30
N ALA A 638 14.23 14.03 1.62
CA ALA A 638 14.82 13.87 2.94
C ALA A 638 14.40 15.02 3.85
N VAL A 639 13.69 14.70 4.96
CA VAL A 639 13.28 15.69 5.96
C VAL A 639 14.07 15.44 7.24
N ARG A 640 14.64 16.51 7.79
CA ARG A 640 15.42 16.46 9.05
C ARG A 640 15.28 17.75 9.85
N ARG A 641 15.60 17.69 11.12
CA ARG A 641 15.74 18.91 11.94
C ARG A 641 17.06 19.62 11.61
N LYS A 642 17.07 20.95 11.61
CA LYS A 642 18.28 21.77 11.38
C LYS A 642 19.32 21.59 12.48
N ASP A 643 18.88 21.28 13.69
CA ASP A 643 19.75 21.03 14.85
C ASP A 643 20.22 19.56 14.98
N GLY A 644 19.82 18.69 14.03
CA GLY A 644 20.16 17.27 14.05
C GLY A 644 19.34 16.42 15.03
N GLY A 645 18.28 16.95 15.62
CA GLY A 645 17.43 16.25 16.56
C GLY A 645 16.53 15.20 15.89
N VAL A 646 15.86 14.40 16.71
CA VAL A 646 14.93 13.35 16.30
C VAL A 646 13.70 13.95 15.61
N ILE A 647 13.23 13.33 14.54
CA ILE A 647 12.02 13.73 13.81
C ILE A 647 10.79 13.66 14.74
N GLY A 648 9.94 14.68 14.67
CA GLY A 648 8.70 14.73 15.45
C GLY A 648 8.86 15.22 16.90
N THR A 649 10.10 15.62 17.28
CA THR A 649 10.33 16.20 18.63
C THR A 649 10.45 17.70 18.59
#